data_47cd58f7b969d9dec20c9b8d0072b4d6
#
_entry.id   47cd58f7b969d9dec20c9b8d0072b4d6
#
_cell.length_a   1.000
_cell.length_b   1.000
_cell.length_c   1.000
_cell.angle_alpha   90.00
_cell.angle_beta   90.00
_cell.angle_gamma   90.00
#
_symmetry.space_group_name_H-M   'P 1'
#
loop_
_entity.id
_entity.type
_entity.pdbx_description
1 polymer ?
#
loop_
_entity_poly.entity_id
_entity_poly.type
_entity_poly.pdbx_seq_one_letter_code
_entity_poly.pdbx_strand_id
1 'polypeptide(L)'
;ARLSYEFRTLGLGFANIGGLLMASGLPYDSDEGRALCASISALMTGVCYATSAEMAEELGAFPGHARNASNMLRVIRNHRRAAHGTTTGYEGLSTNPVPLDHANCPDSSIADAAKRAWDMALELGEAHGYRNAQTTVIAPTGTIGLVMDCDTTGIEPDFALVKFKKLAGGGYFKIINRMVPEALQNLGYTPRQIDEMSGYAVGYGSLADAPGVNHATLAEKGFGDDQITAIEEGLGTAFDIRFAFNKWTLGEAFCTETLGFEAAQLDDMSFDMLSALGFTEEQIETANNHACGTMTLEGAPHLKDEHLAIFDCANPCGKIGKRFLSVDSHIHMMAAAQPFITGAISKTINMPNTANISDCADAYMLSWRLGLKANALYRDGSKLSQPLQSQLLADDADEAADTLDELLDAPNGRRAEIIAERIVERVVEREVDRQKLPHRRKGYTQKAIVGGHKVYIRTGEYDDGSIGEVFLDMHKEGAAFRSLMNNFAIAVSIGLQYGVPLEEFVDAYTFTRFEPSGPVEGNETIKMASSILDYIFRELAISYLGRNDLAHVEIDDLEPDTMGRGESDDGLPPRSKLTEAVVSTGYVRKSTLSVIEGGLRELEPVEHAPEASLQTTTEATGTDGMAAGEIGLGEIEPSVTPVGTPKGQQLDLEYVVQEERSMRIRQARLQGYEGDACTECGNFTLVRNGTCLKCDTCGGTSGCS
;
A
#
# COMPACT_ATOMS: atom_id res chain seq x y z
N ALA A 1 22.58 8.51 -7.30
CA ALA A 1 23.78 8.03 -8.03
C ALA A 1 25.08 8.17 -7.22
N ARG A 2 25.43 9.37 -6.66
CA ARG A 2 26.72 9.56 -5.94
C ARG A 2 26.86 8.66 -4.72
N LEU A 3 25.89 8.64 -3.81
CA LEU A 3 25.95 7.82 -2.59
C LEU A 3 25.89 6.32 -2.93
N SER A 4 25.11 5.91 -3.92
CA SER A 4 25.05 4.51 -4.38
C SER A 4 26.42 4.04 -4.89
N TYR A 5 27.14 4.89 -5.64
CA TYR A 5 28.52 4.59 -6.06
C TYR A 5 29.49 4.55 -4.89
N GLU A 6 29.35 5.50 -3.96
CA GLU A 6 30.27 5.67 -2.82
C GLU A 6 30.17 4.50 -1.82
N PHE A 7 28.97 3.95 -1.59
CA PHE A 7 28.72 2.89 -0.60
C PHE A 7 28.39 1.54 -1.20
N ARG A 8 27.99 1.46 -2.49
CA ARG A 8 27.69 0.21 -3.22
C ARG A 8 26.78 -0.74 -2.46
N THR A 9 25.67 -0.20 -1.90
CA THR A 9 24.69 -0.98 -1.13
C THR A 9 23.93 -1.95 -2.03
N LEU A 10 23.70 -3.16 -1.52
CA LEU A 10 22.88 -4.21 -2.12
C LEU A 10 21.70 -4.52 -1.20
N GLY A 11 20.69 -5.18 -1.77
CA GLY A 11 19.49 -5.61 -1.06
C GLY A 11 19.15 -7.07 -1.39
N LEU A 12 20.01 -8.00 -0.99
CA LEU A 12 19.76 -9.44 -1.13
C LEU A 12 18.87 -9.92 0.01
N GLY A 13 17.94 -10.82 -0.27
CA GLY A 13 17.00 -11.34 0.71
C GLY A 13 16.42 -12.69 0.27
N PHE A 14 15.50 -13.19 1.06
CA PHE A 14 14.76 -14.42 0.81
C PHE A 14 13.25 -14.17 0.87
N ALA A 15 12.48 -15.15 0.42
CA ALA A 15 11.02 -15.21 0.56
C ALA A 15 10.59 -16.61 1.02
N ASN A 16 9.29 -16.76 1.33
CA ASN A 16 8.65 -18.04 1.65
C ASN A 16 9.12 -18.72 2.96
N ILE A 17 9.56 -17.96 3.94
CA ILE A 17 9.94 -18.53 5.26
C ILE A 17 8.72 -19.15 5.94
N GLY A 18 7.54 -18.52 5.92
CA GLY A 18 6.32 -19.10 6.49
C GLY A 18 5.96 -20.43 5.86
N GLY A 19 6.05 -20.53 4.52
CA GLY A 19 5.83 -21.79 3.81
C GLY A 19 6.87 -22.87 4.16
N LEU A 20 8.15 -22.49 4.23
CA LEU A 20 9.21 -23.43 4.63
C LEU A 20 9.00 -24.01 6.03
N LEU A 21 8.66 -23.16 7.01
CA LEU A 21 8.40 -23.60 8.38
C LEU A 21 7.20 -24.55 8.43
N MET A 22 6.10 -24.19 7.77
CA MET A 22 4.90 -25.03 7.67
C MET A 22 5.23 -26.39 7.05
N ALA A 23 5.86 -26.42 5.88
CA ALA A 23 6.26 -27.66 5.21
C ALA A 23 7.18 -28.53 6.08
N SER A 24 8.07 -27.90 6.85
CA SER A 24 8.96 -28.60 7.79
C SER A 24 8.25 -29.11 9.06
N GLY A 25 6.95 -28.83 9.24
CA GLY A 25 6.22 -29.19 10.45
C GLY A 25 6.63 -28.36 11.68
N LEU A 26 7.12 -27.15 11.47
CA LEU A 26 7.58 -26.24 12.52
C LEU A 26 6.58 -25.08 12.69
N PRO A 27 6.03 -24.84 13.91
CA PRO A 27 5.23 -23.67 14.14
C PRO A 27 6.03 -22.37 13.89
N TYR A 28 5.39 -21.39 13.25
CA TYR A 28 6.01 -20.08 13.05
C TYR A 28 6.39 -19.42 14.38
N ASP A 29 5.56 -19.57 15.40
CA ASP A 29 5.82 -19.12 16.77
C ASP A 29 6.42 -20.24 17.63
N SER A 30 7.59 -20.72 17.25
CA SER A 30 8.37 -21.66 18.05
C SER A 30 9.83 -21.23 18.12
N ASP A 31 10.55 -21.71 19.12
CA ASP A 31 11.99 -21.44 19.23
C ASP A 31 12.77 -22.07 18.06
N GLU A 32 12.34 -23.26 17.61
CA GLU A 32 12.90 -23.94 16.45
C GLU A 32 12.66 -23.16 15.14
N GLY A 33 11.44 -22.67 14.93
CA GLY A 33 11.09 -21.85 13.77
C GLY A 33 11.91 -20.56 13.71
N ARG A 34 12.00 -19.85 14.85
CA ARG A 34 12.82 -18.63 14.96
C ARG A 34 14.32 -18.92 14.76
N ALA A 35 14.82 -20.01 15.32
CA ALA A 35 16.22 -20.41 15.21
C ALA A 35 16.59 -20.77 13.76
N LEU A 36 15.69 -21.47 13.03
CA LEU A 36 15.90 -21.80 11.62
C LEU A 36 15.92 -20.52 10.76
N CYS A 37 14.97 -19.62 10.92
CA CYS A 37 14.94 -18.35 10.21
C CYS A 37 16.17 -17.50 10.49
N ALA A 38 16.61 -17.42 11.76
CA ALA A 38 17.83 -16.72 12.17
C ALA A 38 19.08 -17.35 11.53
N SER A 39 19.18 -18.67 11.49
CA SER A 39 20.30 -19.41 10.90
C SER A 39 20.42 -19.16 9.40
N ILE A 40 19.30 -19.18 8.67
CA ILE A 40 19.25 -18.85 7.22
C ILE A 40 19.67 -17.40 6.99
N SER A 41 19.15 -16.46 7.80
CA SER A 41 19.51 -15.05 7.73
C SER A 41 21.00 -14.81 7.99
N ALA A 42 21.55 -15.49 9.02
CA ALA A 42 22.97 -15.41 9.39
C ALA A 42 23.88 -15.99 8.32
N LEU A 43 23.53 -17.16 7.77
CA LEU A 43 24.28 -17.80 6.70
C LEU A 43 24.30 -16.91 5.45
N MET A 44 23.15 -16.47 4.98
CA MET A 44 23.03 -15.61 3.80
C MET A 44 23.90 -14.37 3.93
N THR A 45 23.80 -13.64 5.02
CA THR A 45 24.52 -12.37 5.18
C THR A 45 26.03 -12.60 5.41
N GLY A 46 26.38 -13.64 6.16
CA GLY A 46 27.78 -14.02 6.34
C GLY A 46 28.47 -14.34 5.01
N VAL A 47 27.85 -15.15 4.16
CA VAL A 47 28.34 -15.46 2.80
C VAL A 47 28.41 -14.19 1.95
N CYS A 48 27.37 -13.34 1.98
CA CYS A 48 27.38 -12.09 1.23
C CYS A 48 28.55 -11.18 1.60
N TYR A 49 28.91 -11.07 2.88
CA TYR A 49 30.06 -10.26 3.29
C TYR A 49 31.39 -10.92 3.04
N ALA A 50 31.51 -12.25 3.17
CA ALA A 50 32.71 -12.96 2.77
C ALA A 50 32.99 -12.74 1.28
N THR A 51 31.99 -12.94 0.41
CA THR A 51 32.09 -12.68 -1.04
C THR A 51 32.35 -11.20 -1.35
N SER A 52 31.73 -10.28 -0.59
CA SER A 52 32.01 -8.84 -0.74
C SER A 52 33.46 -8.48 -0.41
N ALA A 53 34.08 -9.19 0.53
CA ALA A 53 35.51 -9.01 0.85
C ALA A 53 36.42 -9.64 -0.21
N GLU A 54 36.10 -10.84 -0.73
CA GLU A 54 36.76 -11.44 -1.91
C GLU A 54 36.70 -10.51 -3.13
N MET A 55 35.55 -9.92 -3.41
CA MET A 55 35.42 -8.93 -4.48
C MET A 55 36.23 -7.65 -4.19
N ALA A 56 36.43 -7.29 -2.92
CA ALA A 56 37.25 -6.13 -2.56
C ALA A 56 38.75 -6.40 -2.75
N GLU A 57 39.21 -7.63 -2.61
CA GLU A 57 40.57 -8.03 -2.94
C GLU A 57 40.89 -7.78 -4.44
N GLU A 58 39.98 -8.15 -5.31
CA GLU A 58 40.15 -8.03 -6.77
C GLU A 58 39.86 -6.61 -7.31
N LEU A 59 38.82 -5.96 -6.80
CA LEU A 59 38.25 -4.73 -7.38
C LEU A 59 38.43 -3.50 -6.49
N GLY A 60 39.04 -3.67 -5.33
CA GLY A 60 39.14 -2.66 -4.28
C GLY A 60 37.82 -2.51 -3.46
N ALA A 61 37.95 -2.07 -2.22
CA ALA A 61 36.83 -1.79 -1.35
C ALA A 61 35.92 -0.66 -1.90
N PHE A 62 34.69 -0.51 -1.35
CA PHE A 62 33.84 0.61 -1.76
C PHE A 62 34.50 1.97 -1.47
N PRO A 63 34.27 3.02 -2.28
CA PRO A 63 35.02 4.29 -2.16
C PRO A 63 34.98 4.94 -0.77
N GLY A 64 33.86 4.81 -0.06
CA GLY A 64 33.71 5.32 1.30
C GLY A 64 34.31 4.44 2.39
N HIS A 65 34.91 3.28 2.07
CA HIS A 65 35.38 2.30 3.05
C HIS A 65 36.50 2.85 3.96
N ALA A 66 37.55 3.47 3.40
CA ALA A 66 38.70 3.91 4.16
C ALA A 66 38.35 4.80 5.37
N ARG A 67 37.38 5.71 5.19
CA ARG A 67 36.91 6.60 6.28
C ARG A 67 35.97 5.92 7.27
N ASN A 68 35.41 4.75 6.92
CA ASN A 68 34.45 3.99 7.72
C ASN A 68 34.97 2.64 8.20
N ALA A 69 36.20 2.25 7.88
CA ALA A 69 36.74 0.90 8.09
C ALA A 69 36.60 0.40 9.52
N SER A 70 36.97 1.21 10.51
CA SER A 70 36.89 0.84 11.93
C SER A 70 35.43 0.59 12.38
N ASN A 71 34.51 1.43 11.92
CA ASN A 71 33.07 1.26 12.22
C ASN A 71 32.49 0.05 11.50
N MET A 72 32.88 -0.18 10.25
CA MET A 72 32.45 -1.34 9.46
C MET A 72 32.91 -2.64 10.13
N LEU A 73 34.17 -2.75 10.48
CA LEU A 73 34.72 -3.94 11.18
C LEU A 73 34.05 -4.15 12.54
N ARG A 74 33.76 -3.06 13.29
CA ARG A 74 32.99 -3.16 14.54
C ARG A 74 31.61 -3.80 14.31
N VAL A 75 30.90 -3.37 13.26
CA VAL A 75 29.59 -3.93 12.90
C VAL A 75 29.71 -5.41 12.55
N ILE A 76 30.68 -5.78 11.70
CA ILE A 76 30.93 -7.18 11.34
C ILE A 76 31.29 -8.03 12.56
N ARG A 77 32.12 -7.54 13.47
CA ARG A 77 32.43 -8.26 14.73
C ARG A 77 31.17 -8.47 15.58
N ASN A 78 30.28 -7.50 15.64
CA ASN A 78 29.02 -7.65 16.36
C ASN A 78 28.10 -8.71 15.70
N HIS A 79 27.94 -8.69 14.39
CA HIS A 79 27.20 -9.71 13.66
C HIS A 79 27.77 -11.13 13.89
N ARG A 80 29.12 -11.23 13.81
CA ARG A 80 29.82 -12.47 14.11
C ARG A 80 29.54 -12.98 15.52
N ARG A 81 29.59 -12.10 16.53
CA ARG A 81 29.25 -12.48 17.93
C ARG A 81 27.84 -13.03 18.03
N ALA A 82 26.88 -12.37 17.39
CA ALA A 82 25.50 -12.83 17.35
C ALA A 82 25.40 -14.22 16.68
N ALA A 83 26.10 -14.43 15.55
CA ALA A 83 26.11 -15.73 14.84
C ALA A 83 26.77 -16.85 15.66
N HIS A 84 27.70 -16.52 16.55
CA HIS A 84 28.29 -17.47 17.50
C HIS A 84 27.43 -17.71 18.77
N GLY A 85 26.23 -17.14 18.85
CA GLY A 85 25.33 -17.32 20.00
C GLY A 85 25.75 -16.52 21.24
N THR A 86 26.63 -15.53 21.11
CA THR A 86 27.15 -14.76 22.26
C THR A 86 26.13 -13.73 22.73
N THR A 87 25.81 -13.71 24.01
CA THR A 87 24.82 -12.81 24.62
C THR A 87 25.38 -11.47 25.09
N THR A 88 26.71 -11.33 25.17
CA THR A 88 27.42 -10.17 25.74
C THR A 88 28.63 -9.77 24.91
N GLY A 89 29.28 -8.66 25.28
CA GLY A 89 30.53 -8.22 24.64
C GLY A 89 30.34 -7.48 23.32
N TYR A 90 29.13 -7.01 23.02
CA TYR A 90 28.85 -6.20 21.82
C TYR A 90 29.48 -4.81 21.95
N GLU A 91 30.07 -4.33 20.85
CA GLU A 91 30.81 -3.08 20.80
C GLU A 91 29.87 -1.91 20.40
N GLY A 92 29.70 -0.94 21.31
CA GLY A 92 29.01 0.33 21.02
C GLY A 92 27.51 0.19 20.75
N LEU A 93 26.84 -0.83 21.30
CA LEU A 93 25.40 -1.01 21.24
C LEU A 93 24.76 -0.64 22.58
N SER A 94 23.65 0.07 22.52
CA SER A 94 22.79 0.36 23.69
C SER A 94 21.82 -0.78 23.98
N THR A 95 21.44 -1.55 22.94
CA THR A 95 20.57 -2.72 23.01
C THR A 95 21.31 -3.91 22.46
N ASN A 96 21.39 -5.01 23.22
CA ASN A 96 21.98 -6.25 22.72
C ASN A 96 21.04 -6.92 21.73
N PRO A 97 21.56 -7.43 20.61
CA PRO A 97 20.76 -8.20 19.66
C PRO A 97 20.38 -9.57 20.25
N VAL A 98 19.32 -10.18 19.71
CA VAL A 98 18.98 -11.58 19.98
C VAL A 98 20.03 -12.44 19.30
N PRO A 99 20.84 -13.25 20.04
CA PRO A 99 21.87 -14.09 19.43
C PRO A 99 21.25 -15.29 18.72
N LEU A 100 22.02 -15.91 17.80
CA LEU A 100 21.61 -17.14 17.14
C LEU A 100 21.44 -18.28 18.18
N ASP A 101 20.27 -18.87 18.20
CA ASP A 101 19.95 -20.02 19.05
C ASP A 101 20.38 -21.31 18.36
N HIS A 102 21.59 -21.77 18.72
CA HIS A 102 22.14 -23.02 18.19
C HIS A 102 21.47 -24.27 18.78
N ALA A 103 20.90 -24.17 19.99
CA ALA A 103 20.33 -25.32 20.68
C ALA A 103 18.99 -25.74 20.06
N ASN A 104 18.19 -24.77 19.64
CA ASN A 104 16.88 -24.99 19.06
C ASN A 104 16.89 -25.00 17.52
N CYS A 105 18.05 -24.81 16.85
CA CYS A 105 18.11 -24.89 15.39
C CYS A 105 17.93 -26.34 14.92
N PRO A 106 16.87 -26.65 14.17
CA PRO A 106 16.57 -28.02 13.75
C PRO A 106 17.61 -28.61 12.79
N ASP A 107 18.34 -27.76 12.07
CA ASP A 107 19.48 -28.14 11.23
C ASP A 107 20.76 -27.43 11.70
N SER A 108 21.54 -28.13 12.53
CA SER A 108 22.80 -27.60 13.05
C SER A 108 23.83 -27.31 11.94
N SER A 109 23.72 -27.96 10.77
CA SER A 109 24.66 -27.73 9.66
C SER A 109 24.55 -26.32 9.10
N ILE A 110 23.33 -25.74 9.05
CA ILE A 110 23.09 -24.36 8.63
C ILE A 110 23.68 -23.38 9.66
N ALA A 111 23.43 -23.61 10.93
CA ALA A 111 23.97 -22.76 12.01
C ALA A 111 25.51 -22.79 12.06
N ASP A 112 26.13 -23.98 11.85
CA ASP A 112 27.59 -24.10 11.78
C ASP A 112 28.18 -23.47 10.52
N ALA A 113 27.46 -23.57 9.38
CA ALA A 113 27.84 -22.87 8.16
C ALA A 113 27.79 -21.34 8.33
N ALA A 114 26.76 -20.84 9.03
CA ALA A 114 26.65 -19.42 9.36
C ALA A 114 27.84 -18.92 10.19
N LYS A 115 28.26 -19.65 11.23
CA LYS A 115 29.47 -19.32 12.03
C LYS A 115 30.72 -19.19 11.13
N ARG A 116 30.95 -20.20 10.29
CA ARG A 116 32.12 -20.21 9.37
C ARG A 116 32.07 -19.05 8.39
N ALA A 117 30.88 -18.74 7.85
CA ALA A 117 30.72 -17.63 6.91
C ALA A 117 31.03 -16.27 7.56
N TRP A 118 30.63 -16.06 8.82
CA TRP A 118 30.95 -14.83 9.55
C TRP A 118 32.41 -14.76 10.01
N ASP A 119 33.04 -15.90 10.33
CA ASP A 119 34.49 -15.97 10.59
C ASP A 119 35.27 -15.55 9.34
N MET A 120 34.94 -16.11 8.19
CA MET A 120 35.54 -15.77 6.89
C MET A 120 35.26 -14.30 6.50
N ALA A 121 34.04 -13.81 6.71
CA ALA A 121 33.69 -12.42 6.43
C ALA A 121 34.52 -11.44 7.22
N LEU A 122 34.82 -11.73 8.51
CA LEU A 122 35.67 -10.88 9.32
C LEU A 122 37.15 -10.99 8.87
N GLU A 123 37.70 -12.18 8.70
CA GLU A 123 39.07 -12.42 8.30
C GLU A 123 39.43 -11.73 6.97
N LEU A 124 38.64 -11.98 5.93
CA LEU A 124 38.82 -11.36 4.62
C LEU A 124 38.57 -9.84 4.67
N GLY A 125 37.61 -9.40 5.46
CA GLY A 125 37.26 -7.99 5.59
C GLY A 125 38.36 -7.18 6.33
N GLU A 126 39.08 -7.78 7.28
CA GLU A 126 40.24 -7.18 7.92
C GLU A 126 41.44 -7.05 6.95
N ALA A 127 41.58 -7.99 6.02
CA ALA A 127 42.63 -8.00 5.02
C ALA A 127 42.38 -7.05 3.84
N HIS A 128 41.18 -7.06 3.28
CA HIS A 128 40.87 -6.43 1.99
C HIS A 128 39.78 -5.33 2.09
N GLY A 129 39.10 -5.19 3.23
CA GLY A 129 37.87 -4.38 3.34
C GLY A 129 36.69 -5.06 2.66
N TYR A 130 35.63 -4.28 2.32
CA TYR A 130 34.42 -4.79 1.69
C TYR A 130 34.09 -4.02 0.43
N ARG A 131 33.58 -4.71 -0.59
CA ARG A 131 33.08 -4.09 -1.82
C ARG A 131 31.76 -3.35 -1.61
N ASN A 132 30.97 -3.76 -0.61
CA ASN A 132 29.63 -3.27 -0.33
C ASN A 132 29.49 -2.86 1.14
N ALA A 133 28.94 -1.67 1.40
CA ALA A 133 28.67 -1.20 2.76
C ALA A 133 27.50 -1.92 3.42
N GLN A 134 26.48 -2.31 2.63
CA GLN A 134 25.36 -3.15 3.03
C GLN A 134 25.11 -4.20 1.97
N THR A 135 24.60 -5.37 2.37
CA THR A 135 24.39 -6.50 1.45
C THR A 135 22.96 -7.03 1.47
N THR A 136 22.28 -7.04 2.61
CA THR A 136 21.02 -7.76 2.76
C THR A 136 19.87 -6.89 3.28
N VAL A 137 18.67 -7.23 2.84
CA VAL A 137 17.37 -6.72 3.32
C VAL A 137 16.36 -7.87 3.26
N ILE A 138 15.29 -7.80 4.03
CA ILE A 138 14.10 -8.62 3.79
C ILE A 138 13.03 -7.70 3.22
N ALA A 139 12.84 -7.81 1.91
CA ALA A 139 11.82 -7.06 1.17
C ALA A 139 10.43 -7.71 1.35
N PRO A 140 9.33 -6.98 1.07
CA PRO A 140 7.98 -7.56 1.09
C PRO A 140 7.80 -8.72 0.14
N THR A 141 8.45 -8.69 -1.03
CA THR A 141 8.38 -9.72 -2.09
C THR A 141 6.96 -10.09 -2.52
N GLY A 142 6.01 -9.13 -2.54
CA GLY A 142 4.62 -9.37 -2.92
C GLY A 142 4.50 -9.94 -4.32
N THR A 143 4.61 -9.09 -5.35
CA THR A 143 4.48 -9.49 -6.76
C THR A 143 5.55 -10.49 -7.19
N ILE A 144 6.80 -10.28 -6.81
CA ILE A 144 7.89 -11.18 -7.17
C ILE A 144 7.77 -12.54 -6.47
N GLY A 145 7.24 -12.59 -5.26
CA GLY A 145 6.93 -13.83 -4.55
C GLY A 145 5.91 -14.68 -5.34
N LEU A 146 4.88 -14.04 -5.90
CA LEU A 146 3.90 -14.72 -6.75
C LEU A 146 4.55 -15.29 -8.03
N VAL A 147 5.48 -14.53 -8.65
CA VAL A 147 6.23 -15.01 -9.82
C VAL A 147 7.15 -16.20 -9.48
N MET A 148 7.72 -16.19 -8.28
CA MET A 148 8.56 -17.28 -7.77
C MET A 148 7.74 -18.46 -7.20
N ASP A 149 6.41 -18.39 -7.28
CA ASP A 149 5.50 -19.41 -6.79
C ASP A 149 5.58 -19.65 -5.27
N CYS A 150 5.84 -18.59 -4.51
CA CYS A 150 5.89 -18.60 -3.05
C CYS A 150 4.48 -18.58 -2.46
N ASP A 151 4.23 -19.38 -1.43
CA ASP A 151 2.97 -19.37 -0.68
C ASP A 151 2.91 -18.22 0.34
N THR A 152 4.08 -17.83 0.89
CA THR A 152 4.22 -16.69 1.78
C THR A 152 5.26 -15.69 1.27
N THR A 153 5.12 -14.42 1.63
CA THR A 153 5.98 -13.34 1.15
C THR A 153 7.05 -13.01 2.18
N GLY A 154 8.31 -12.78 1.73
CA GLY A 154 9.41 -12.40 2.61
C GLY A 154 9.54 -13.28 3.84
N ILE A 155 9.48 -12.68 5.02
CA ILE A 155 9.51 -13.31 6.34
C ILE A 155 8.11 -13.48 6.94
N GLU A 156 7.06 -13.17 6.18
CA GLU A 156 5.68 -13.25 6.66
C GLU A 156 5.26 -14.71 6.93
N PRO A 157 4.39 -14.94 7.95
CA PRO A 157 3.61 -16.17 8.02
C PRO A 157 2.55 -16.16 6.91
N ASP A 158 1.78 -17.23 6.76
CA ASP A 158 0.63 -17.14 5.89
C ASP A 158 -0.44 -16.21 6.47
N PHE A 159 -1.13 -15.50 5.59
CA PHE A 159 -2.23 -14.62 5.96
C PHE A 159 -3.47 -15.44 6.36
N ALA A 160 -3.80 -16.45 5.56
CA ALA A 160 -4.88 -17.40 5.76
C ALA A 160 -4.58 -18.70 4.98
N LEU A 161 -4.99 -19.86 5.51
CA LEU A 161 -4.75 -21.17 4.89
C LEU A 161 -5.46 -21.31 3.54
N VAL A 162 -6.69 -20.79 3.42
CA VAL A 162 -7.46 -20.75 2.18
C VAL A 162 -7.59 -19.31 1.73
N LYS A 163 -7.17 -19.05 0.50
CA LYS A 163 -7.18 -17.71 -0.12
C LYS A 163 -8.10 -17.68 -1.32
N PHE A 164 -8.61 -16.51 -1.62
CA PHE A 164 -9.45 -16.27 -2.78
C PHE A 164 -8.71 -15.41 -3.79
N LYS A 165 -8.56 -15.92 -5.00
CA LYS A 165 -7.98 -15.18 -6.11
C LYS A 165 -9.08 -14.75 -7.07
N LYS A 166 -9.22 -13.45 -7.28
CA LYS A 166 -10.12 -12.90 -8.29
C LYS A 166 -9.57 -13.17 -9.68
N LEU A 167 -10.35 -13.79 -10.53
CA LEU A 167 -9.98 -14.09 -11.92
C LEU A 167 -10.18 -12.85 -12.81
N ALA A 168 -9.35 -12.71 -13.84
CA ALA A 168 -9.44 -11.59 -14.79
C ALA A 168 -10.77 -11.53 -15.57
N GLY A 169 -11.46 -12.68 -15.71
CA GLY A 169 -12.79 -12.79 -16.33
C GLY A 169 -13.98 -12.67 -15.39
N GLY A 170 -13.74 -12.35 -14.13
CA GLY A 170 -14.75 -12.42 -13.06
C GLY A 170 -14.75 -13.77 -12.35
N GLY A 171 -15.39 -13.82 -11.17
CA GLY A 171 -15.37 -14.99 -10.29
C GLY A 171 -14.13 -15.05 -9.40
N TYR A 172 -14.20 -15.96 -8.41
CA TYR A 172 -13.15 -16.20 -7.44
C TYR A 172 -12.74 -17.67 -7.47
N PHE A 173 -11.45 -17.91 -7.27
CA PHE A 173 -10.90 -19.26 -7.19
C PHE A 173 -10.30 -19.46 -5.79
N LYS A 174 -10.70 -20.55 -5.13
CA LYS A 174 -10.18 -20.94 -3.80
C LYS A 174 -8.84 -21.64 -3.98
N ILE A 175 -7.84 -21.23 -3.21
CA ILE A 175 -6.52 -21.86 -3.18
C ILE A 175 -6.17 -22.14 -1.74
N ILE A 176 -5.94 -23.41 -1.40
CA ILE A 176 -5.28 -23.75 -0.14
C ILE A 176 -3.78 -23.51 -0.27
N ASN A 177 -3.13 -23.12 0.81
CA ASN A 177 -1.67 -23.06 0.88
C ASN A 177 -1.09 -24.44 0.52
N ARG A 178 -0.24 -24.48 -0.51
CA ARG A 178 0.31 -25.75 -1.06
C ARG A 178 1.23 -26.47 -0.10
N MET A 179 1.73 -25.78 0.92
CA MET A 179 2.55 -26.36 1.97
C MET A 179 1.72 -27.19 2.97
N VAL A 180 0.40 -27.03 3.01
CA VAL A 180 -0.47 -27.78 3.93
C VAL A 180 -0.38 -29.31 3.67
N PRO A 181 -0.61 -29.83 2.45
CA PRO A 181 -0.46 -31.26 2.20
C PRO A 181 0.95 -31.78 2.49
N GLU A 182 1.99 -31.00 2.16
CA GLU A 182 3.38 -31.38 2.43
C GLU A 182 3.67 -31.42 3.94
N ALA A 183 3.21 -30.43 4.69
CA ALA A 183 3.31 -30.41 6.15
C ALA A 183 2.65 -31.64 6.78
N LEU A 184 1.42 -31.94 6.36
CA LEU A 184 0.68 -33.10 6.86
C LEU A 184 1.39 -34.42 6.53
N GLN A 185 1.98 -34.53 5.34
CA GLN A 185 2.79 -35.68 4.96
C GLN A 185 4.02 -35.84 5.86
N ASN A 186 4.74 -34.74 6.11
CA ASN A 186 5.94 -34.72 6.96
C ASN A 186 5.60 -35.03 8.43
N LEU A 187 4.38 -34.70 8.87
CA LEU A 187 3.84 -35.06 10.18
C LEU A 187 3.37 -36.51 10.26
N GLY A 188 3.43 -37.28 9.17
CA GLY A 188 3.16 -38.70 9.12
C GLY A 188 1.69 -39.10 8.91
N TYR A 189 0.86 -38.17 8.40
CA TYR A 189 -0.51 -38.49 7.98
C TYR A 189 -0.50 -39.24 6.64
N THR A 190 -1.48 -40.15 6.50
CA THR A 190 -1.65 -40.91 5.26
C THR A 190 -2.27 -40.04 4.17
N PRO A 191 -2.06 -40.37 2.86
CA PRO A 191 -2.67 -39.57 1.73
C PRO A 191 -4.19 -39.41 1.90
N ARG A 192 -4.90 -40.45 2.30
CA ARG A 192 -6.35 -40.38 2.53
C ARG A 192 -6.71 -39.37 3.64
N GLN A 193 -5.98 -39.38 4.77
CA GLN A 193 -6.21 -38.39 5.84
C GLN A 193 -5.91 -36.96 5.36
N ILE A 194 -4.87 -36.79 4.55
CA ILE A 194 -4.51 -35.51 3.96
C ILE A 194 -5.63 -35.00 3.05
N ASP A 195 -6.20 -35.88 2.20
CA ASP A 195 -7.32 -35.55 1.32
C ASP A 195 -8.58 -35.16 2.13
N GLU A 196 -8.88 -35.91 3.21
CA GLU A 196 -10.01 -35.63 4.08
C GLU A 196 -9.83 -34.28 4.85
N MET A 197 -8.63 -33.98 5.33
CA MET A 197 -8.31 -32.70 6.00
C MET A 197 -8.31 -31.53 5.00
N SER A 198 -7.79 -31.74 3.80
CA SER A 198 -7.80 -30.70 2.74
C SER A 198 -9.22 -30.42 2.28
N GLY A 199 -10.03 -31.46 2.09
CA GLY A 199 -11.46 -31.35 1.76
C GLY A 199 -12.26 -30.61 2.83
N TYR A 200 -11.95 -30.87 4.10
CA TYR A 200 -12.56 -30.15 5.22
C TYR A 200 -12.26 -28.64 5.16
N ALA A 201 -11.04 -28.26 4.83
CA ALA A 201 -10.63 -26.85 4.76
C ALA A 201 -11.15 -26.13 3.52
N VAL A 202 -11.08 -26.76 2.33
CA VAL A 202 -11.42 -26.13 1.04
C VAL A 202 -12.89 -26.28 0.68
N GLY A 203 -13.53 -27.37 1.17
CA GLY A 203 -14.83 -27.83 0.74
C GLY A 203 -14.76 -28.81 -0.42
N TYR A 204 -15.79 -29.64 -0.53
CA TYR A 204 -15.89 -30.64 -1.61
C TYR A 204 -16.51 -30.07 -2.89
N GLY A 205 -17.02 -28.82 -2.84
CA GLY A 205 -17.65 -28.17 -3.99
C GLY A 205 -18.94 -28.83 -4.46
N SER A 206 -19.57 -29.66 -3.61
CA SER A 206 -20.76 -30.43 -3.91
C SER A 206 -21.63 -30.66 -2.69
N LEU A 207 -22.94 -30.71 -2.91
CA LEU A 207 -23.94 -31.11 -1.90
C LEU A 207 -24.31 -32.59 -1.97
N ALA A 208 -23.75 -33.38 -2.88
CA ALA A 208 -24.16 -34.78 -3.08
C ALA A 208 -24.20 -35.59 -1.79
N ASP A 209 -23.13 -35.54 -1.00
CA ASP A 209 -22.94 -36.25 0.25
C ASP A 209 -22.98 -35.32 1.47
N ALA A 210 -23.46 -34.09 1.33
CA ALA A 210 -23.48 -33.11 2.40
C ALA A 210 -24.50 -33.49 3.49
N PRO A 211 -24.16 -33.30 4.76
CA PRO A 211 -25.13 -33.50 5.84
C PRO A 211 -26.23 -32.42 5.81
N GLY A 212 -27.46 -32.81 6.07
CA GLY A 212 -28.58 -31.87 6.22
C GLY A 212 -29.17 -31.38 4.90
N VAL A 213 -28.46 -30.56 4.15
CA VAL A 213 -28.86 -30.07 2.83
C VAL A 213 -28.07 -30.85 1.77
N ASN A 214 -28.73 -31.76 1.06
CA ASN A 214 -28.13 -32.58 0.02
C ASN A 214 -29.12 -32.86 -1.13
N HIS A 215 -28.68 -33.55 -2.18
CA HIS A 215 -29.50 -33.84 -3.35
C HIS A 215 -30.82 -34.53 -2.97
N ALA A 216 -30.82 -35.48 -2.02
CA ALA A 216 -32.02 -36.20 -1.62
C ALA A 216 -32.99 -35.27 -0.90
N THR A 217 -32.52 -34.49 0.09
CA THR A 217 -33.38 -33.56 0.85
C THR A 217 -33.87 -32.39 -0.02
N LEU A 218 -33.11 -31.95 -1.03
CA LEU A 218 -33.53 -30.96 -2.03
C LEU A 218 -34.61 -31.54 -2.95
N ALA A 219 -34.46 -32.79 -3.42
CA ALA A 219 -35.48 -33.47 -4.22
C ALA A 219 -36.82 -33.60 -3.48
N GLU A 220 -36.81 -33.85 -2.15
CA GLU A 220 -38.00 -33.85 -1.31
C GLU A 220 -38.68 -32.48 -1.25
N LYS A 221 -37.96 -31.39 -1.51
CA LYS A 221 -38.46 -30.01 -1.57
C LYS A 221 -38.89 -29.60 -2.99
N GLY A 222 -38.79 -30.50 -3.97
CA GLY A 222 -39.25 -30.27 -5.36
C GLY A 222 -38.14 -29.83 -6.32
N PHE A 223 -36.88 -29.90 -5.94
CA PHE A 223 -35.74 -29.62 -6.86
C PHE A 223 -35.56 -30.80 -7.82
N GLY A 224 -35.56 -30.49 -9.10
CA GLY A 224 -35.23 -31.46 -10.15
C GLY A 224 -33.75 -31.49 -10.53
N ASP A 225 -33.38 -32.39 -11.42
CA ASP A 225 -31.99 -32.59 -11.85
C ASP A 225 -31.39 -31.32 -12.45
N ASP A 226 -32.16 -30.50 -13.18
CA ASP A 226 -31.69 -29.25 -13.77
C ASP A 226 -31.33 -28.22 -12.71
N GLN A 227 -32.15 -28.10 -11.65
CA GLN A 227 -31.90 -27.17 -10.53
C GLN A 227 -30.70 -27.64 -9.69
N ILE A 228 -30.59 -28.94 -9.42
CA ILE A 228 -29.45 -29.49 -8.71
C ILE A 228 -28.16 -29.26 -9.49
N THR A 229 -28.18 -29.48 -10.81
CA THR A 229 -27.02 -29.20 -11.67
C THR A 229 -26.62 -27.73 -11.63
N ALA A 230 -27.56 -26.80 -11.69
CA ALA A 230 -27.29 -25.37 -11.62
C ALA A 230 -26.67 -24.96 -10.25
N ILE A 231 -27.14 -25.56 -9.15
CA ILE A 231 -26.55 -25.37 -7.83
C ILE A 231 -25.10 -25.87 -7.81
N GLU A 232 -24.85 -27.10 -8.23
CA GLU A 232 -23.53 -27.74 -8.24
C GLU A 232 -22.50 -26.92 -9.07
N GLU A 233 -22.90 -26.38 -10.21
CA GLU A 233 -22.05 -25.52 -11.04
C GLU A 233 -21.65 -24.23 -10.30
N GLY A 234 -22.52 -23.70 -9.43
CA GLY A 234 -22.25 -22.52 -8.62
C GLY A 234 -21.35 -22.75 -7.41
N LEU A 235 -21.39 -23.96 -6.84
CA LEU A 235 -20.74 -24.27 -5.55
C LEU A 235 -19.20 -24.25 -5.61
N GLY A 236 -18.60 -24.59 -6.73
CA GLY A 236 -17.16 -24.63 -6.89
C GLY A 236 -16.46 -23.30 -6.57
N THR A 237 -17.18 -22.18 -6.73
CA THR A 237 -16.68 -20.82 -6.48
C THR A 237 -17.41 -20.11 -5.34
N ALA A 238 -18.42 -20.74 -4.73
CA ALA A 238 -19.24 -20.14 -3.70
C ALA A 238 -18.48 -20.08 -2.36
N PHE A 239 -18.74 -19.01 -1.61
CA PHE A 239 -18.25 -18.81 -0.24
C PHE A 239 -19.23 -19.37 0.80
N ASP A 240 -20.50 -19.37 0.44
CA ASP A 240 -21.60 -19.88 1.23
C ASP A 240 -22.60 -20.53 0.26
N ILE A 241 -23.16 -21.67 0.66
CA ILE A 241 -24.15 -22.38 -0.19
C ILE A 241 -25.36 -21.54 -0.48
N ARG A 242 -25.75 -20.59 0.41
CA ARG A 242 -26.87 -19.68 0.20
C ARG A 242 -26.76 -18.90 -1.09
N PHE A 243 -25.53 -18.60 -1.57
CA PHE A 243 -25.33 -17.91 -2.85
C PHE A 243 -25.73 -18.72 -4.08
N ALA A 244 -25.81 -20.04 -3.98
CA ALA A 244 -26.34 -20.89 -5.05
C ALA A 244 -27.86 -20.98 -5.05
N PHE A 245 -28.53 -20.60 -3.94
CA PHE A 245 -29.98 -20.69 -3.77
C PHE A 245 -30.64 -19.30 -3.97
N ASN A 246 -30.73 -18.87 -5.21
CA ASN A 246 -31.34 -17.60 -5.59
C ASN A 246 -32.10 -17.71 -6.93
N LYS A 247 -32.91 -16.72 -7.26
CA LYS A 247 -33.72 -16.71 -8.48
C LYS A 247 -32.92 -16.69 -9.79
N TRP A 248 -31.69 -16.18 -9.77
CA TRP A 248 -30.84 -16.11 -10.96
C TRP A 248 -30.22 -17.47 -11.30
N THR A 249 -29.91 -18.27 -10.28
CA THR A 249 -29.36 -19.64 -10.42
C THR A 249 -30.50 -20.63 -10.77
N LEU A 250 -31.63 -20.55 -10.05
CA LEU A 250 -32.68 -21.53 -10.10
C LEU A 250 -33.78 -21.21 -11.13
N GLY A 251 -33.87 -19.94 -11.56
CA GLY A 251 -34.93 -19.43 -12.40
C GLY A 251 -36.13 -18.94 -11.60
N GLU A 252 -36.65 -17.75 -11.94
CA GLU A 252 -37.74 -17.10 -11.22
C GLU A 252 -39.04 -17.95 -11.27
N ALA A 253 -39.33 -18.58 -12.43
CA ALA A 253 -40.51 -19.45 -12.60
C ALA A 253 -40.47 -20.64 -11.63
N PHE A 254 -39.34 -21.29 -11.47
CA PHE A 254 -39.19 -22.39 -10.51
C PHE A 254 -39.37 -21.90 -9.06
N CYS A 255 -38.82 -20.78 -8.70
CA CYS A 255 -38.94 -20.21 -7.36
C CYS A 255 -40.40 -19.81 -7.03
N THR A 256 -41.14 -19.29 -8.00
CA THR A 256 -42.51 -18.83 -7.78
C THR A 256 -43.55 -19.95 -7.95
N GLU A 257 -43.46 -20.78 -9.00
CA GLU A 257 -44.47 -21.76 -9.35
C GLU A 257 -44.30 -23.08 -8.59
N THR A 258 -43.02 -23.50 -8.34
CA THR A 258 -42.75 -24.79 -7.69
C THR A 258 -42.50 -24.62 -6.20
N LEU A 259 -41.63 -23.64 -5.83
CA LEU A 259 -41.28 -23.41 -4.40
C LEU A 259 -42.31 -22.51 -3.71
N GLY A 260 -43.12 -21.73 -4.46
CA GLY A 260 -44.21 -20.92 -3.93
C GLY A 260 -43.78 -19.61 -3.27
N PHE A 261 -42.60 -19.10 -3.57
CA PHE A 261 -42.14 -17.82 -3.05
C PHE A 261 -42.74 -16.64 -3.81
N GLU A 262 -42.98 -15.53 -3.11
CA GLU A 262 -43.45 -14.29 -3.76
C GLU A 262 -42.28 -13.58 -4.44
N ALA A 263 -42.54 -12.94 -5.59
CA ALA A 263 -41.51 -12.21 -6.33
C ALA A 263 -40.84 -11.11 -5.48
N ALA A 264 -41.59 -10.45 -4.58
CA ALA A 264 -41.07 -9.46 -3.67
C ALA A 264 -40.05 -10.03 -2.63
N GLN A 265 -40.25 -11.29 -2.21
CA GLN A 265 -39.31 -11.98 -1.33
C GLN A 265 -38.00 -12.30 -2.06
N LEU A 266 -38.09 -12.71 -3.33
CA LEU A 266 -36.97 -13.05 -4.19
C LEU A 266 -36.13 -11.82 -4.60
N ASP A 267 -36.67 -10.61 -4.46
CA ASP A 267 -35.96 -9.35 -4.69
C ASP A 267 -35.27 -8.81 -3.44
N ASP A 268 -35.58 -9.36 -2.26
CA ASP A 268 -34.94 -9.01 -1.01
C ASP A 268 -33.59 -9.72 -0.90
N MET A 269 -32.51 -8.94 -0.85
CA MET A 269 -31.14 -9.47 -0.74
C MET A 269 -30.88 -10.18 0.59
N SER A 270 -31.67 -9.94 1.62
CA SER A 270 -31.59 -10.60 2.93
C SER A 270 -32.42 -11.88 3.01
N PHE A 271 -33.13 -12.28 1.95
CA PHE A 271 -33.99 -13.46 1.94
C PHE A 271 -33.15 -14.75 1.91
N ASP A 272 -33.22 -15.52 2.99
CA ASP A 272 -32.61 -16.86 3.08
C ASP A 272 -33.59 -17.93 2.59
N MET A 273 -33.38 -18.37 1.34
CA MET A 273 -34.24 -19.38 0.68
C MET A 273 -34.16 -20.73 1.40
N LEU A 274 -32.99 -21.13 1.91
CA LEU A 274 -32.82 -22.43 2.61
C LEU A 274 -33.60 -22.47 3.92
N SER A 275 -33.53 -21.39 4.71
CA SER A 275 -34.35 -21.25 5.91
C SER A 275 -35.85 -21.23 5.59
N ALA A 276 -36.26 -20.56 4.53
CA ALA A 276 -37.66 -20.53 4.07
C ALA A 276 -38.16 -21.89 3.59
N LEU A 277 -37.26 -22.74 3.06
CA LEU A 277 -37.57 -24.15 2.71
C LEU A 277 -37.67 -25.08 3.94
N GLY A 278 -37.39 -24.55 5.14
CA GLY A 278 -37.52 -25.24 6.40
C GLY A 278 -36.29 -26.05 6.81
N PHE A 279 -35.13 -25.75 6.26
CA PHE A 279 -33.85 -26.24 6.81
C PHE A 279 -33.46 -25.44 8.05
N THR A 280 -32.92 -26.14 9.06
CA THR A 280 -32.41 -25.46 10.25
C THR A 280 -31.05 -24.83 9.98
N GLU A 281 -30.68 -23.80 10.74
CA GLU A 281 -29.36 -23.14 10.64
C GLU A 281 -28.23 -24.17 10.78
N GLU A 282 -28.32 -25.12 11.73
CA GLU A 282 -27.34 -26.19 11.90
C GLU A 282 -27.19 -27.07 10.64
N GLN A 283 -28.30 -27.40 9.97
CA GLN A 283 -28.26 -28.17 8.72
C GLN A 283 -27.60 -27.38 7.59
N ILE A 284 -27.92 -26.10 7.50
CA ILE A 284 -27.34 -25.19 6.49
C ILE A 284 -25.84 -25.02 6.74
N GLU A 285 -25.43 -24.71 7.96
CA GLU A 285 -24.01 -24.54 8.29
C GLU A 285 -23.20 -25.83 8.11
N THR A 286 -23.73 -26.98 8.50
CA THR A 286 -23.03 -28.25 8.32
C THR A 286 -22.86 -28.57 6.83
N ALA A 287 -23.88 -28.34 6.01
CA ALA A 287 -23.81 -28.51 4.56
C ALA A 287 -22.87 -27.48 3.94
N ASN A 288 -22.88 -26.24 4.44
CA ASN A 288 -21.98 -25.17 4.00
C ASN A 288 -20.51 -25.54 4.27
N ASN A 289 -20.20 -26.00 5.46
CA ASN A 289 -18.86 -26.44 5.81
C ASN A 289 -18.41 -27.63 4.96
N HIS A 290 -19.33 -28.52 4.58
CA HIS A 290 -19.03 -29.61 3.66
C HIS A 290 -18.78 -29.11 2.22
N ALA A 291 -19.66 -28.31 1.67
CA ALA A 291 -19.59 -27.89 0.28
C ALA A 291 -18.56 -26.75 0.05
N CYS A 292 -18.55 -25.76 0.92
CA CYS A 292 -17.72 -24.55 0.79
C CYS A 292 -16.43 -24.61 1.59
N GLY A 293 -16.29 -25.56 2.54
CA GLY A 293 -15.14 -25.70 3.43
C GLY A 293 -15.17 -24.75 4.62
N THR A 294 -14.44 -25.14 5.65
CA THR A 294 -14.31 -24.36 6.90
C THR A 294 -13.25 -23.26 6.80
N MET A 295 -12.39 -23.30 5.79
CA MET A 295 -11.24 -22.42 5.56
C MET A 295 -10.16 -22.50 6.66
N THR A 296 -10.29 -23.41 7.62
CA THR A 296 -9.36 -23.69 8.72
C THR A 296 -9.13 -25.17 8.85
N LEU A 297 -8.05 -25.53 9.54
CA LEU A 297 -7.80 -26.92 9.98
C LEU A 297 -8.23 -27.18 11.41
N GLU A 298 -8.72 -26.17 12.14
CA GLU A 298 -9.27 -26.36 13.47
C GLU A 298 -10.53 -27.24 13.38
N GLY A 299 -10.51 -28.37 14.12
CA GLY A 299 -11.57 -29.37 14.06
C GLY A 299 -11.53 -30.32 12.87
N ALA A 300 -10.49 -30.25 12.02
CA ALA A 300 -10.33 -31.18 10.90
C ALA A 300 -10.21 -32.63 11.36
N PRO A 301 -10.81 -33.59 10.63
CA PRO A 301 -10.73 -34.99 10.99
C PRO A 301 -9.27 -35.47 11.03
N HIS A 302 -8.93 -36.35 11.95
CA HIS A 302 -7.58 -36.94 12.13
C HIS A 302 -6.47 -35.98 12.58
N LEU A 303 -6.63 -34.68 12.49
CA LEU A 303 -5.60 -33.73 12.91
C LEU A 303 -5.46 -33.75 14.44
N LYS A 304 -4.23 -33.90 14.89
CA LYS A 304 -3.90 -33.84 16.30
C LYS A 304 -3.79 -32.42 16.79
N ASP A 305 -4.27 -32.14 18.00
CA ASP A 305 -4.20 -30.79 18.59
C ASP A 305 -2.77 -30.27 18.70
N GLU A 306 -1.77 -31.13 18.92
CA GLU A 306 -0.34 -30.76 18.98
C GLU A 306 0.21 -30.22 17.68
N HIS A 307 -0.43 -30.53 16.53
CA HIS A 307 -0.01 -30.08 15.22
C HIS A 307 -0.71 -28.77 14.76
N LEU A 308 -1.75 -28.32 15.46
CA LEU A 308 -2.52 -27.12 15.07
C LEU A 308 -1.65 -25.87 14.96
N ALA A 309 -0.68 -25.70 15.87
CA ALA A 309 0.20 -24.52 15.88
C ALA A 309 1.05 -24.34 14.61
N ILE A 310 1.27 -25.42 13.84
CA ILE A 310 2.00 -25.38 12.56
C ILE A 310 1.23 -24.60 11.50
N PHE A 311 -0.09 -24.60 11.60
CA PHE A 311 -1.03 -24.02 10.66
C PHE A 311 -1.58 -22.66 11.12
N ASP A 312 -1.04 -22.08 12.21
CA ASP A 312 -1.44 -20.75 12.68
C ASP A 312 -1.02 -19.69 11.64
N CYS A 313 -1.98 -18.89 11.23
CA CYS A 313 -1.81 -17.80 10.27
C CYS A 313 -1.74 -16.43 10.97
N ALA A 314 -1.52 -15.37 10.20
CA ALA A 314 -1.50 -14.00 10.74
C ALA A 314 -2.87 -13.56 11.29
N ASN A 315 -3.97 -14.15 10.78
CA ASN A 315 -5.33 -13.89 11.22
C ASN A 315 -6.08 -15.20 11.43
N PRO A 316 -7.18 -15.21 12.21
CA PRO A 316 -8.07 -16.36 12.28
C PRO A 316 -8.58 -16.76 10.90
N CYS A 317 -8.66 -18.05 10.63
CA CYS A 317 -9.03 -18.59 9.33
C CYS A 317 -10.48 -19.06 9.29
N GLY A 318 -11.27 -18.57 8.32
CA GLY A 318 -12.68 -18.97 8.17
C GLY A 318 -13.59 -18.48 9.30
N LYS A 319 -14.85 -18.93 9.28
CA LYS A 319 -15.86 -18.52 10.26
C LYS A 319 -15.66 -19.14 11.64
N ILE A 320 -15.05 -20.32 11.72
CA ILE A 320 -14.95 -21.11 12.96
C ILE A 320 -13.54 -21.12 13.58
N GLY A 321 -12.52 -20.70 12.83
CA GLY A 321 -11.15 -20.64 13.30
C GLY A 321 -10.96 -19.56 14.36
N LYS A 322 -10.24 -19.89 15.42
CA LYS A 322 -9.95 -19.01 16.56
C LYS A 322 -8.46 -18.78 16.74
N ARG A 323 -7.65 -19.66 16.17
CA ARG A 323 -6.19 -19.63 16.31
C ARG A 323 -5.58 -18.64 15.30
N PHE A 324 -4.63 -17.86 15.79
CA PHE A 324 -3.82 -16.95 14.98
C PHE A 324 -2.53 -16.62 15.73
N LEU A 325 -1.56 -16.09 15.02
CA LEU A 325 -0.29 -15.66 15.59
C LEU A 325 -0.44 -14.35 16.38
N SER A 326 0.07 -14.33 17.60
CA SER A 326 0.05 -13.14 18.44
C SER A 326 0.94 -12.03 17.88
N VAL A 327 0.71 -10.80 18.31
CA VAL A 327 1.57 -9.62 17.98
C VAL A 327 3.04 -9.91 18.34
N ASP A 328 3.26 -10.54 19.48
CA ASP A 328 4.59 -10.89 19.97
C ASP A 328 5.30 -11.91 19.06
N SER A 329 4.55 -12.87 18.50
CA SER A 329 5.07 -13.86 17.55
C SER A 329 5.72 -13.20 16.34
N HIS A 330 5.05 -12.17 15.76
CA HIS A 330 5.56 -11.41 14.65
C HIS A 330 6.84 -10.67 15.01
N ILE A 331 6.87 -10.04 16.19
CA ILE A 331 8.01 -9.25 16.68
C ILE A 331 9.21 -10.15 17.01
N HIS A 332 8.99 -11.29 17.67
CA HIS A 332 10.06 -12.22 18.01
C HIS A 332 10.71 -12.86 16.78
N MET A 333 9.94 -13.20 15.75
CA MET A 333 10.50 -13.68 14.48
C MET A 333 11.40 -12.64 13.83
N MET A 334 10.95 -11.37 13.77
CA MET A 334 11.79 -10.28 13.28
C MET A 334 13.05 -10.11 14.12
N ALA A 335 12.92 -10.17 15.45
CA ALA A 335 14.05 -9.99 16.37
C ALA A 335 15.10 -11.09 16.25
N ALA A 336 14.70 -12.32 15.94
CA ALA A 336 15.62 -13.43 15.68
C ALA A 336 16.43 -13.22 14.38
N ALA A 337 15.81 -12.67 13.32
CA ALA A 337 16.46 -12.44 12.04
C ALA A 337 17.24 -11.12 11.98
N GLN A 338 16.78 -10.05 12.66
CA GLN A 338 17.34 -8.69 12.54
C GLN A 338 18.84 -8.57 12.81
N PRO A 339 19.44 -9.29 13.77
CA PRO A 339 20.88 -9.23 14.02
C PRO A 339 21.74 -9.63 12.81
N PHE A 340 21.15 -10.30 11.84
CA PHE A 340 21.85 -10.83 10.67
C PHE A 340 21.44 -10.12 9.36
N ILE A 341 20.49 -9.19 9.40
CA ILE A 341 20.06 -8.42 8.23
C ILE A 341 20.64 -7.01 8.33
N THR A 342 21.47 -6.62 7.38
CA THR A 342 22.19 -5.33 7.41
C THR A 342 21.29 -4.14 7.10
N GLY A 343 20.29 -4.32 6.24
CA GLY A 343 19.21 -3.38 6.01
C GLY A 343 18.05 -3.56 6.98
N ALA A 344 16.85 -3.16 6.57
CA ALA A 344 15.63 -3.36 7.32
C ALA A 344 14.93 -4.67 6.93
N ILE A 345 14.00 -5.10 7.77
CA ILE A 345 13.06 -6.19 7.52
C ILE A 345 11.69 -5.55 7.30
N SER A 346 11.11 -5.79 6.13
CA SER A 346 9.72 -5.43 5.86
C SER A 346 8.82 -6.57 6.33
N LYS A 347 8.05 -6.31 7.36
CA LYS A 347 7.10 -7.26 7.92
C LYS A 347 5.92 -6.52 8.56
N THR A 348 4.74 -7.02 8.27
CA THR A 348 3.52 -6.57 8.93
C THR A 348 3.37 -7.26 10.28
N ILE A 349 3.12 -6.47 11.32
CA ILE A 349 2.72 -6.94 12.63
C ILE A 349 1.20 -6.83 12.68
N ASN A 350 0.52 -7.94 12.45
CA ASN A 350 -0.94 -7.99 12.43
C ASN A 350 -1.48 -7.90 13.85
N MET A 351 -2.51 -7.09 14.03
CA MET A 351 -3.22 -6.90 15.28
C MET A 351 -4.72 -7.11 15.06
N PRO A 352 -5.42 -7.76 15.98
CA PRO A 352 -6.87 -7.92 15.87
C PRO A 352 -7.59 -6.55 15.95
N ASN A 353 -8.82 -6.49 15.46
CA ASN A 353 -9.67 -5.29 15.54
C ASN A 353 -9.95 -4.84 16.99
N THR A 354 -9.89 -5.77 17.95
CA THR A 354 -10.04 -5.51 19.39
C THR A 354 -8.83 -4.84 20.03
N ALA A 355 -7.67 -4.79 19.34
CA ALA A 355 -6.46 -4.18 19.88
C ALA A 355 -6.67 -2.68 20.15
N ASN A 356 -6.20 -2.25 21.31
CA ASN A 356 -6.32 -0.88 21.79
C ASN A 356 -4.99 -0.10 21.70
N ILE A 357 -4.99 1.16 22.15
CA ILE A 357 -3.79 2.03 22.10
C ILE A 357 -2.64 1.47 22.93
N SER A 358 -2.93 0.82 24.08
CA SER A 358 -1.90 0.23 24.94
C SER A 358 -1.21 -0.93 24.22
N ASP A 359 -1.96 -1.79 23.54
CA ASP A 359 -1.41 -2.92 22.78
C ASP A 359 -0.47 -2.45 21.67
N CYS A 360 -0.85 -1.35 20.99
CA CYS A 360 0.04 -0.72 20.00
C CYS A 360 1.32 -0.17 20.66
N ALA A 361 1.20 0.49 21.81
CA ALA A 361 2.35 1.03 22.54
C ALA A 361 3.28 -0.08 23.02
N ASP A 362 2.73 -1.19 23.52
CA ASP A 362 3.49 -2.36 23.96
C ASP A 362 4.24 -3.03 22.81
N ALA A 363 3.59 -3.15 21.64
CA ALA A 363 4.23 -3.67 20.43
C ALA A 363 5.42 -2.81 19.97
N TYR A 364 5.28 -1.47 19.98
CA TYR A 364 6.39 -0.56 19.68
C TYR A 364 7.50 -0.67 20.73
N MET A 365 7.14 -0.75 22.00
CA MET A 365 8.11 -0.86 23.09
C MET A 365 8.87 -2.19 23.05
N LEU A 366 8.18 -3.30 22.77
CA LEU A 366 8.82 -4.62 22.60
C LEU A 366 9.78 -4.60 21.41
N SER A 367 9.36 -4.07 20.27
CA SER A 367 10.19 -3.93 19.07
C SER A 367 11.46 -3.12 19.34
N TRP A 368 11.33 -2.01 20.07
CA TRP A 368 12.46 -1.18 20.46
C TRP A 368 13.42 -1.92 21.41
N ARG A 369 12.89 -2.61 22.44
CA ARG A 369 13.69 -3.40 23.39
C ARG A 369 14.49 -4.51 22.73
N LEU A 370 13.92 -5.11 21.68
CA LEU A 370 14.55 -6.17 20.90
C LEU A 370 15.47 -5.66 19.78
N GLY A 371 15.60 -4.35 19.62
CA GLY A 371 16.53 -3.73 18.67
C GLY A 371 16.09 -3.80 17.21
N LEU A 372 14.79 -3.85 16.93
CA LEU A 372 14.26 -3.82 15.58
C LEU A 372 14.51 -2.47 14.91
N LYS A 373 14.86 -2.47 13.63
CA LYS A 373 15.11 -1.27 12.82
C LYS A 373 13.84 -0.68 12.22
N ALA A 374 12.78 -1.48 12.07
CA ALA A 374 11.50 -1.06 11.51
C ALA A 374 10.37 -1.75 12.28
N ASN A 375 9.20 -1.08 12.33
CA ASN A 375 7.99 -1.60 12.92
C ASN A 375 6.81 -1.12 12.07
N ALA A 376 5.99 -2.04 11.57
CA ALA A 376 4.82 -1.75 10.76
C ALA A 376 3.61 -2.47 11.36
N LEU A 377 2.83 -1.76 12.18
CA LEU A 377 1.59 -2.26 12.76
C LEU A 377 0.44 -2.18 11.75
N TYR A 378 -0.34 -3.23 11.67
CA TYR A 378 -1.58 -3.28 10.92
C TYR A 378 -2.69 -3.83 11.81
N ARG A 379 -3.57 -2.96 12.29
CA ARG A 379 -4.76 -3.34 13.03
C ARG A 379 -5.87 -3.65 12.03
N ASP A 380 -6.50 -4.81 12.18
CA ASP A 380 -7.63 -5.22 11.35
C ASP A 380 -8.78 -4.21 11.42
N GLY A 381 -9.48 -3.97 10.32
CA GLY A 381 -10.52 -2.96 10.22
C GLY A 381 -10.04 -1.49 10.27
N SER A 382 -8.72 -1.21 10.29
CA SER A 382 -8.21 0.17 10.36
C SER A 382 -8.30 0.96 9.06
N LYS A 383 -8.64 0.29 7.94
CA LYS A 383 -8.79 0.89 6.62
C LYS A 383 -10.10 0.44 5.98
N LEU A 384 -10.78 1.35 5.30
CA LEU A 384 -12.04 1.09 4.56
C LEU A 384 -11.88 0.06 3.43
N SER A 385 -10.69 -0.07 2.84
CA SER A 385 -10.39 -1.07 1.83
C SER A 385 -9.17 -1.88 2.26
N GLN A 386 -9.38 -3.17 2.47
CA GLN A 386 -8.32 -4.11 2.79
C GLN A 386 -7.98 -4.92 1.53
N PRO A 387 -6.70 -4.99 1.10
CA PRO A 387 -6.31 -5.74 -0.10
C PRO A 387 -6.43 -7.26 0.07
N LEU A 388 -6.42 -7.76 1.30
CA LEU A 388 -6.60 -9.17 1.65
C LEU A 388 -7.62 -9.27 2.79
N GLN A 389 -8.69 -10.02 2.60
CA GLN A 389 -9.69 -10.31 3.62
C GLN A 389 -9.70 -11.81 3.89
N SER A 390 -9.69 -12.18 5.15
CA SER A 390 -9.85 -13.57 5.59
C SER A 390 -11.32 -13.98 5.70
N GLN A 391 -12.24 -13.00 5.78
CA GLN A 391 -13.68 -13.18 5.86
C GLN A 391 -14.36 -12.19 4.92
N LEU A 392 -15.24 -12.66 4.05
CA LEU A 392 -15.93 -11.80 3.07
C LEU A 392 -17.34 -11.35 3.52
N LEU A 393 -17.91 -11.91 4.59
CA LEU A 393 -19.31 -11.68 4.96
C LEU A 393 -19.63 -11.83 6.47
N ALA A 394 -18.66 -11.88 7.38
CA ALA A 394 -18.93 -12.10 8.80
C ALA A 394 -19.19 -10.84 9.63
N ASP A 395 -18.90 -9.64 9.08
CA ASP A 395 -18.87 -8.41 9.88
C ASP A 395 -20.26 -7.86 10.26
N ASP A 396 -21.34 -8.20 9.50
CA ASP A 396 -22.66 -7.59 9.74
C ASP A 396 -23.53 -8.32 10.79
N ALA A 397 -23.32 -9.61 10.99
CA ALA A 397 -24.17 -10.41 11.88
C ALA A 397 -23.60 -10.58 13.30
N ASP A 398 -22.30 -10.75 13.44
CA ASP A 398 -21.63 -10.89 14.75
C ASP A 398 -21.48 -9.56 15.47
N GLU A 399 -21.27 -8.44 14.75
CA GLU A 399 -21.31 -7.10 15.35
C GLU A 399 -22.69 -6.77 15.97
N ALA A 400 -23.76 -7.30 15.42
CA ALA A 400 -25.11 -7.09 15.96
C ALA A 400 -25.36 -7.93 17.24
N ALA A 401 -24.76 -9.11 17.35
CA ALA A 401 -24.90 -10.00 18.52
C ALA A 401 -24.02 -9.54 19.70
N ASP A 402 -22.74 -9.25 19.45
CA ASP A 402 -21.81 -8.73 20.47
C ASP A 402 -22.26 -7.38 21.02
N THR A 403 -22.94 -6.57 20.18
CA THR A 403 -23.49 -5.27 20.58
C THR A 403 -24.68 -5.38 21.49
N LEU A 404 -25.50 -6.42 21.30
CA LEU A 404 -26.67 -6.63 22.16
C LEU A 404 -26.23 -7.04 23.58
N ASP A 405 -25.18 -7.86 23.69
CA ASP A 405 -24.61 -8.26 24.97
C ASP A 405 -23.87 -7.09 25.66
N GLU A 406 -23.11 -6.29 24.94
CA GLU A 406 -22.46 -5.07 25.47
C GLU A 406 -23.47 -4.00 25.90
N LEU A 407 -24.59 -3.84 25.17
CA LEU A 407 -25.68 -2.96 25.52
C LEU A 407 -26.48 -3.44 26.75
N LEU A 408 -26.57 -4.75 26.97
CA LEU A 408 -27.29 -5.31 28.11
C LEU A 408 -26.49 -5.16 29.42
N ASP A 409 -25.15 -5.18 29.34
CA ASP A 409 -24.27 -5.11 30.51
C ASP A 409 -23.78 -3.69 30.85
N ALA A 410 -23.94 -2.70 29.98
CA ALA A 410 -23.46 -1.33 30.22
C ALA A 410 -24.38 -0.49 31.11
N PRO A 411 -23.85 0.38 31.99
CA PRO A 411 -24.62 1.35 32.76
C PRO A 411 -25.39 2.32 31.89
N ASN A 412 -26.60 2.74 32.34
CA ASN A 412 -27.56 3.54 31.54
C ASN A 412 -27.01 4.83 30.87
N GLY A 413 -25.97 5.46 31.45
CA GLY A 413 -25.32 6.61 30.83
C GLY A 413 -24.45 6.27 29.62
N ARG A 414 -23.78 5.13 29.67
CA ARG A 414 -22.92 4.65 28.59
C ARG A 414 -23.70 4.03 27.43
N ARG A 415 -24.89 3.49 27.74
CA ARG A 415 -25.84 3.01 26.70
C ARG A 415 -26.27 4.13 25.75
N ALA A 416 -26.51 5.33 26.29
CA ALA A 416 -26.89 6.49 25.50
C ALA A 416 -25.76 7.01 24.60
N GLU A 417 -24.51 6.92 25.07
CA GLU A 417 -23.31 7.28 24.28
C GLU A 417 -23.06 6.28 23.14
N ILE A 418 -23.12 4.98 23.43
CA ILE A 418 -22.95 3.91 22.44
C ILE A 418 -24.04 3.97 21.36
N ILE A 419 -25.30 4.22 21.78
CA ILE A 419 -26.42 4.40 20.84
C ILE A 419 -26.26 5.68 20.01
N ALA A 420 -25.77 6.79 20.60
CA ALA A 420 -25.54 8.03 19.88
C ALA A 420 -24.36 7.93 18.89
N GLU A 421 -23.25 7.28 19.26
CA GLU A 421 -22.13 7.00 18.35
C GLU A 421 -22.56 6.14 17.16
N ARG A 422 -23.34 5.08 17.37
CA ARG A 422 -23.83 4.22 16.28
C ARG A 422 -24.97 4.81 15.45
N ILE A 423 -25.79 5.71 16.03
CA ILE A 423 -26.75 6.47 15.20
C ILE A 423 -25.98 7.39 14.25
N VAL A 424 -24.86 7.99 14.71
CA VAL A 424 -23.99 8.80 13.85
C VAL A 424 -23.30 7.94 12.79
N GLU A 425 -22.80 6.75 13.13
CA GLU A 425 -22.22 5.79 12.17
C GLU A 425 -23.27 5.30 11.16
N ARG A 426 -24.45 4.88 11.60
CA ARG A 426 -25.55 4.45 10.68
C ARG A 426 -26.12 5.58 9.85
N VAL A 427 -26.10 6.82 10.31
CA VAL A 427 -26.49 7.98 9.51
C VAL A 427 -25.46 8.24 8.41
N VAL A 428 -24.17 8.01 8.67
CA VAL A 428 -23.09 8.10 7.68
C VAL A 428 -23.16 6.93 6.66
N GLU A 429 -23.52 5.71 7.08
CA GLU A 429 -23.70 4.56 6.17
C GLU A 429 -24.99 4.62 5.33
N ARG A 430 -26.01 5.34 5.77
CA ARG A 430 -27.30 5.43 5.06
C ARG A 430 -27.38 6.50 3.96
N GLU A 431 -26.36 7.31 3.76
CA GLU A 431 -26.32 8.33 2.68
C GLU A 431 -25.78 7.82 1.33
N VAL A 432 -25.81 6.53 1.06
CA VAL A 432 -25.41 5.96 -0.25
C VAL A 432 -26.62 5.70 -1.16
N ASP A 433 -27.72 6.38 -0.97
CA ASP A 433 -28.81 6.39 -1.95
C ASP A 433 -28.46 7.33 -3.11
N ARG A 434 -28.50 6.79 -4.33
CA ARG A 434 -28.25 7.55 -5.56
C ARG A 434 -29.14 8.79 -5.65
N GLN A 435 -28.58 9.96 -5.48
CA GLN A 435 -29.28 11.23 -5.65
C GLN A 435 -29.49 11.50 -7.16
N LYS A 436 -30.71 11.26 -7.65
CA LYS A 436 -31.05 11.54 -9.05
C LYS A 436 -31.22 13.04 -9.26
N LEU A 437 -30.56 13.57 -10.30
CA LEU A 437 -30.74 14.97 -10.69
C LEU A 437 -32.20 15.25 -11.14
N PRO A 438 -32.69 16.50 -10.93
CA PRO A 438 -33.98 16.93 -11.43
C PRO A 438 -34.02 16.85 -12.98
N HIS A 439 -35.19 16.59 -13.54
CA HIS A 439 -35.36 16.49 -15.02
C HIS A 439 -34.90 17.76 -15.76
N ARG A 440 -35.13 18.94 -15.18
CA ARG A 440 -34.59 20.21 -15.67
C ARG A 440 -33.52 20.69 -14.71
N ARG A 441 -32.27 20.76 -15.19
CA ARG A 441 -31.11 21.09 -14.41
C ARG A 441 -30.26 22.16 -15.09
N LYS A 442 -29.50 22.92 -14.32
CA LYS A 442 -28.50 23.86 -14.79
C LYS A 442 -27.20 23.12 -15.09
N GLY A 443 -26.26 23.80 -15.66
CA GLY A 443 -24.92 23.35 -15.98
C GLY A 443 -24.34 24.19 -17.10
N TYR A 444 -23.06 24.00 -17.38
CA TYR A 444 -22.41 24.70 -18.48
C TYR A 444 -21.96 23.76 -19.60
N THR A 445 -21.61 24.33 -20.73
CA THR A 445 -20.98 23.61 -21.83
C THR A 445 -19.67 24.29 -22.19
N GLN A 446 -18.54 23.61 -21.98
CA GLN A 446 -17.21 24.06 -22.37
C GLN A 446 -16.76 23.30 -23.62
N LYS A 447 -16.29 24.05 -24.62
CA LYS A 447 -15.70 23.50 -25.84
C LYS A 447 -14.20 23.83 -25.84
N ALA A 448 -13.37 22.81 -26.03
CA ALA A 448 -11.92 23.01 -26.20
C ALA A 448 -11.35 22.12 -27.32
N ILE A 449 -10.10 22.41 -27.69
CA ILE A 449 -9.29 21.56 -28.57
C ILE A 449 -8.03 21.21 -27.80
N VAL A 450 -7.82 19.93 -27.50
CA VAL A 450 -6.65 19.43 -26.78
C VAL A 450 -5.79 18.64 -27.79
N GLY A 451 -4.55 19.08 -28.03
CA GLY A 451 -3.66 18.43 -29.00
C GLY A 451 -4.26 18.26 -30.41
N GLY A 452 -5.13 19.19 -30.85
CA GLY A 452 -5.85 19.12 -32.13
C GLY A 452 -7.19 18.35 -32.10
N HIS A 453 -7.57 17.75 -30.97
CA HIS A 453 -8.79 16.96 -30.79
C HIS A 453 -9.88 17.77 -30.08
N LYS A 454 -11.07 17.87 -30.67
CA LYS A 454 -12.19 18.65 -30.10
C LYS A 454 -12.89 17.84 -29.02
N VAL A 455 -13.04 18.45 -27.84
CA VAL A 455 -13.79 17.92 -26.71
C VAL A 455 -14.85 18.93 -26.27
N TYR A 456 -16.03 18.43 -25.95
CA TYR A 456 -17.10 19.17 -25.32
C TYR A 456 -17.40 18.54 -23.98
N ILE A 457 -17.34 19.33 -22.92
CA ILE A 457 -17.73 18.98 -21.56
C ILE A 457 -19.09 19.63 -21.32
N ARG A 458 -20.09 18.87 -20.91
CA ARG A 458 -21.36 19.40 -20.41
C ARG A 458 -21.58 18.89 -19.01
N THR A 459 -22.01 19.76 -18.11
CA THR A 459 -22.28 19.42 -16.72
C THR A 459 -23.77 19.49 -16.43
N GLY A 460 -24.20 18.75 -15.41
CA GLY A 460 -25.52 18.86 -14.81
C GLY A 460 -25.37 19.05 -13.31
N GLU A 461 -26.06 20.06 -12.77
CA GLU A 461 -25.94 20.53 -11.39
C GLU A 461 -27.24 20.24 -10.63
N TYR A 462 -27.09 19.98 -9.33
CA TYR A 462 -28.18 20.02 -8.37
C TYR A 462 -28.61 21.47 -8.06
N ASP A 463 -29.71 21.63 -7.32
CA ASP A 463 -30.26 22.96 -7.00
C ASP A 463 -29.32 23.79 -6.11
N ASP A 464 -28.41 23.13 -5.37
CA ASP A 464 -27.39 23.75 -4.53
C ASP A 464 -26.11 24.17 -5.33
N GLY A 465 -26.06 23.86 -6.62
CA GLY A 465 -24.92 24.16 -7.50
C GLY A 465 -23.84 23.10 -7.52
N SER A 466 -23.97 22.02 -6.77
CA SER A 466 -23.03 20.89 -6.82
C SER A 466 -23.21 20.10 -8.13
N ILE A 467 -22.08 19.56 -8.65
CA ILE A 467 -22.08 18.77 -9.88
C ILE A 467 -22.58 17.34 -9.61
N GLY A 468 -23.53 16.86 -10.40
CA GLY A 468 -24.01 15.48 -10.32
C GLY A 468 -23.93 14.71 -11.63
N GLU A 469 -23.56 15.35 -12.74
CA GLU A 469 -23.54 14.72 -14.05
C GLU A 469 -22.54 15.39 -15.00
N VAL A 470 -21.79 14.58 -15.74
CA VAL A 470 -20.83 15.01 -16.76
C VAL A 470 -21.14 14.28 -18.06
N PHE A 471 -21.17 15.01 -19.16
CA PHE A 471 -21.25 14.46 -20.52
C PHE A 471 -20.02 14.88 -21.30
N LEU A 472 -19.42 13.94 -22.02
CA LEU A 472 -18.26 14.15 -22.85
C LEU A 472 -18.60 13.82 -24.31
N ASP A 473 -18.44 14.78 -25.21
CA ASP A 473 -18.62 14.55 -26.63
C ASP A 473 -17.35 14.92 -27.41
N MET A 474 -16.88 13.98 -28.23
CA MET A 474 -15.66 14.13 -29.01
C MET A 474 -15.94 14.08 -30.50
N HIS A 475 -15.39 15.04 -31.23
CA HIS A 475 -15.53 15.13 -32.69
C HIS A 475 -14.27 14.65 -33.41
N LYS A 476 -14.46 13.88 -34.50
CA LYS A 476 -13.43 13.31 -35.39
C LYS A 476 -12.68 12.09 -34.85
N GLU A 477 -13.09 11.58 -33.69
CA GLU A 477 -12.52 10.34 -33.15
C GLU A 477 -13.26 9.11 -33.69
N GLY A 478 -12.59 7.96 -33.67
CA GLY A 478 -13.22 6.67 -33.99
C GLY A 478 -14.40 6.35 -33.05
N ALA A 479 -15.38 5.61 -33.55
CA ALA A 479 -16.58 5.30 -32.79
C ALA A 479 -16.27 4.61 -31.43
N ALA A 480 -15.22 3.78 -31.39
CA ALA A 480 -14.82 3.08 -30.17
C ALA A 480 -14.33 4.04 -29.07
N PHE A 481 -13.48 5.03 -29.42
CA PHE A 481 -12.97 5.99 -28.46
C PHE A 481 -14.08 6.91 -27.92
N ARG A 482 -14.97 7.38 -28.77
CA ARG A 482 -16.13 8.15 -28.33
C ARG A 482 -17.05 7.37 -27.38
N SER A 483 -17.30 6.10 -27.69
CA SER A 483 -18.10 5.24 -26.82
C SER A 483 -17.44 5.03 -25.47
N LEU A 484 -16.10 4.86 -25.44
CA LEU A 484 -15.34 4.72 -24.20
C LEU A 484 -15.46 5.98 -23.34
N MET A 485 -15.26 7.17 -23.94
CA MET A 485 -15.37 8.45 -23.21
C MET A 485 -16.78 8.72 -22.71
N ASN A 486 -17.83 8.32 -23.47
CA ASN A 486 -19.20 8.42 -23.00
C ASN A 486 -19.47 7.49 -21.81
N ASN A 487 -19.00 6.24 -21.86
CA ASN A 487 -19.16 5.29 -20.76
C ASN A 487 -18.35 5.75 -19.52
N PHE A 488 -17.17 6.33 -19.72
CA PHE A 488 -16.39 6.95 -18.65
C PHE A 488 -17.16 8.12 -17.99
N ALA A 489 -17.76 9.01 -18.78
CA ALA A 489 -18.59 10.10 -18.27
C ALA A 489 -19.81 9.59 -17.47
N ILE A 490 -20.43 8.49 -17.92
CA ILE A 490 -21.52 7.82 -17.19
C ILE A 490 -21.01 7.29 -15.84
N ALA A 491 -19.86 6.64 -15.80
CA ALA A 491 -19.28 6.11 -14.57
C ALA A 491 -18.97 7.23 -13.55
N VAL A 492 -18.36 8.34 -14.01
CA VAL A 492 -18.12 9.52 -13.16
C VAL A 492 -19.45 10.11 -12.66
N SER A 493 -20.44 10.27 -13.53
CA SER A 493 -21.77 10.79 -13.16
C SER A 493 -22.45 9.91 -12.11
N ILE A 494 -22.36 8.59 -12.26
CA ILE A 494 -22.90 7.64 -11.26
C ILE A 494 -22.17 7.82 -9.93
N GLY A 495 -20.84 7.90 -9.92
CA GLY A 495 -20.06 8.13 -8.71
C GLY A 495 -20.45 9.42 -8.00
N LEU A 496 -20.55 10.56 -8.73
CA LEU A 496 -21.02 11.83 -8.18
C LEU A 496 -22.43 11.73 -7.57
N GLN A 497 -23.34 11.01 -8.23
CA GLN A 497 -24.70 10.80 -7.75
C GLN A 497 -24.80 9.87 -6.52
N TYR A 498 -23.79 9.06 -6.30
CA TYR A 498 -23.61 8.27 -5.08
C TYR A 498 -22.76 8.98 -4.00
N GLY A 499 -22.48 10.28 -4.17
CA GLY A 499 -21.81 11.08 -3.16
C GLY A 499 -20.29 10.99 -3.17
N VAL A 500 -19.67 10.39 -4.21
CA VAL A 500 -18.21 10.45 -4.36
C VAL A 500 -17.81 11.91 -4.60
N PRO A 501 -16.95 12.51 -3.76
CA PRO A 501 -16.52 13.90 -3.95
C PRO A 501 -15.82 14.11 -5.29
N LEU A 502 -16.03 15.29 -5.91
CA LEU A 502 -15.38 15.62 -7.18
C LEU A 502 -13.84 15.64 -7.02
N GLU A 503 -13.34 15.99 -5.85
CA GLU A 503 -11.93 16.00 -5.47
C GLU A 503 -11.25 14.67 -5.75
N GLU A 504 -11.90 13.55 -5.41
CA GLU A 504 -11.36 12.20 -5.64
C GLU A 504 -11.11 11.93 -7.14
N PHE A 505 -12.01 12.39 -7.99
CA PHE A 505 -11.82 12.29 -9.45
C PHE A 505 -10.75 13.26 -9.96
N VAL A 506 -10.67 14.46 -9.41
CA VAL A 506 -9.64 15.45 -9.77
C VAL A 506 -8.27 14.90 -9.42
N ASP A 507 -8.08 14.38 -8.20
CA ASP A 507 -6.82 13.84 -7.74
C ASP A 507 -6.42 12.57 -8.51
N ALA A 508 -7.39 11.77 -8.94
CA ALA A 508 -7.12 10.56 -9.72
C ALA A 508 -6.72 10.82 -11.16
N TYR A 509 -7.31 11.86 -11.82
CA TYR A 509 -7.21 11.99 -13.26
C TYR A 509 -6.43 13.22 -13.75
N THR A 510 -6.17 14.22 -12.92
CA THR A 510 -5.22 15.30 -13.27
C THR A 510 -3.80 14.74 -13.40
N PHE A 511 -3.00 15.34 -14.28
CA PHE A 511 -1.62 14.92 -14.60
C PHE A 511 -1.48 13.51 -15.20
N THR A 512 -2.58 12.82 -15.54
CA THR A 512 -2.51 11.58 -16.32
C THR A 512 -1.99 11.88 -17.72
N ARG A 513 -1.10 11.02 -18.26
CA ARG A 513 -0.45 11.27 -19.54
C ARG A 513 -0.74 10.16 -20.56
N PHE A 514 -1.43 10.52 -21.63
CA PHE A 514 -1.66 9.71 -22.82
C PHE A 514 -2.13 10.58 -23.99
N GLU A 515 -2.01 10.09 -25.20
CA GLU A 515 -2.49 10.79 -26.39
C GLU A 515 -4.02 10.66 -26.58
N PRO A 516 -4.70 11.75 -26.99
CA PRO A 516 -4.15 13.04 -27.40
C PRO A 516 -3.81 13.94 -26.21
N SER A 517 -2.64 14.59 -26.30
CA SER A 517 -2.07 15.53 -25.35
C SER A 517 -1.54 16.77 -26.08
N GLY A 518 -1.31 17.88 -25.39
CA GLY A 518 -0.71 19.06 -25.99
C GLY A 518 -1.42 20.38 -25.68
N PRO A 519 -1.24 21.41 -26.52
CA PRO A 519 -1.82 22.74 -26.32
C PRO A 519 -3.34 22.68 -26.34
N VAL A 520 -3.94 23.48 -25.46
CA VAL A 520 -5.39 23.63 -25.31
C VAL A 520 -5.83 24.95 -25.94
N GLU A 521 -6.74 24.86 -26.91
CA GLU A 521 -7.38 26.03 -27.54
C GLU A 521 -8.85 26.11 -27.09
N GLY A 522 -9.36 27.33 -26.91
CA GLY A 522 -10.77 27.58 -26.55
C GLY A 522 -11.03 27.47 -25.05
N ASN A 523 -9.97 27.50 -24.20
CA ASN A 523 -10.04 27.67 -22.76
C ASN A 523 -9.18 28.86 -22.34
N GLU A 524 -9.73 29.67 -21.43
CA GLU A 524 -9.08 30.92 -21.03
C GLU A 524 -8.01 30.69 -19.96
N THR A 525 -8.17 29.70 -19.12
CA THR A 525 -7.32 29.42 -17.96
C THR A 525 -6.37 28.24 -18.18
N ILE A 526 -6.73 27.24 -18.98
CA ILE A 526 -5.93 26.04 -19.25
C ILE A 526 -5.33 26.12 -20.64
N LYS A 527 -3.99 26.15 -20.74
CA LYS A 527 -3.25 26.32 -22.02
C LYS A 527 -2.56 25.05 -22.50
N MET A 528 -2.35 24.07 -21.59
CA MET A 528 -1.69 22.80 -21.90
C MET A 528 -2.37 21.68 -21.11
N ALA A 529 -2.45 20.49 -21.70
CA ALA A 529 -2.91 19.30 -20.99
C ALA A 529 -2.08 18.07 -21.39
N SER A 530 -1.79 17.22 -20.42
CA SER A 530 -1.01 16.00 -20.62
C SER A 530 -1.88 14.85 -21.15
N SER A 531 -3.20 14.98 -21.08
CA SER A 531 -4.20 14.11 -21.70
C SER A 531 -5.55 14.82 -21.78
N ILE A 532 -6.50 14.20 -22.47
CA ILE A 532 -7.89 14.70 -22.46
C ILE A 532 -8.50 14.62 -21.05
N LEU A 533 -8.19 13.58 -20.26
CA LEU A 533 -8.67 13.47 -18.89
C LEU A 533 -8.06 14.55 -17.98
N ASP A 534 -6.77 14.82 -18.11
CA ASP A 534 -6.11 15.92 -17.41
C ASP A 534 -6.80 17.27 -17.70
N TYR A 535 -7.15 17.54 -18.97
CA TYR A 535 -7.90 18.73 -19.32
C TYR A 535 -9.28 18.78 -18.66
N ILE A 536 -10.06 17.68 -18.75
CA ILE A 536 -11.43 17.61 -18.24
C ILE A 536 -11.45 17.87 -16.73
N PHE A 537 -10.59 17.20 -15.97
CA PHE A 537 -10.61 17.32 -14.52
C PHE A 537 -9.96 18.60 -14.01
N ARG A 538 -9.03 19.21 -14.73
CA ARG A 538 -8.59 20.60 -14.46
C ARG A 538 -9.73 21.60 -14.65
N GLU A 539 -10.48 21.49 -15.74
CA GLU A 539 -11.63 22.35 -16.00
C GLU A 539 -12.70 22.23 -14.93
N LEU A 540 -13.08 20.99 -14.55
CA LEU A 540 -14.04 20.74 -13.50
C LEU A 540 -13.53 21.22 -12.12
N ALA A 541 -12.25 21.06 -11.81
CA ALA A 541 -11.63 21.53 -10.57
C ALA A 541 -11.64 23.07 -10.46
N ILE A 542 -11.31 23.76 -11.53
CA ILE A 542 -11.35 25.22 -11.55
C ILE A 542 -12.79 25.72 -11.41
N SER A 543 -13.74 25.13 -12.16
CA SER A 543 -15.11 25.60 -12.24
C SER A 543 -15.95 25.28 -10.99
N TYR A 544 -15.75 24.13 -10.33
CA TYR A 544 -16.56 23.66 -9.21
C TYR A 544 -15.85 23.67 -7.87
N LEU A 545 -14.53 23.56 -7.84
CA LEU A 545 -13.76 23.51 -6.59
C LEU A 545 -12.93 24.76 -6.36
N GLY A 546 -12.91 25.71 -7.32
CA GLY A 546 -12.08 26.91 -7.23
C GLY A 546 -10.57 26.64 -7.17
N ARG A 547 -10.12 25.45 -7.67
CA ARG A 547 -8.72 25.03 -7.70
C ARG A 547 -7.93 25.76 -8.77
N ASN A 548 -7.72 27.08 -8.57
CA ASN A 548 -6.96 27.94 -9.50
C ASN A 548 -5.48 27.56 -9.60
N ASP A 549 -4.96 26.79 -8.64
CA ASP A 549 -3.62 26.20 -8.69
C ASP A 549 -3.42 25.22 -9.87
N LEU A 550 -4.50 24.70 -10.43
CA LEU A 550 -4.50 23.85 -11.63
C LEU A 550 -4.64 24.64 -12.94
N ALA A 551 -4.87 25.94 -12.87
CA ALA A 551 -4.88 26.86 -14.03
C ALA A 551 -3.46 27.22 -14.47
N HIS A 552 -3.32 27.62 -15.73
CA HIS A 552 -2.06 28.10 -16.30
C HIS A 552 -1.99 29.62 -16.36
N VAL A 553 -3.17 30.28 -16.27
CA VAL A 553 -3.33 31.76 -16.30
C VAL A 553 -4.18 32.11 -15.09
N GLU A 554 -3.73 33.04 -14.27
CA GLU A 554 -4.49 33.50 -13.10
C GLU A 554 -5.73 34.27 -13.58
N ILE A 555 -6.85 34.12 -12.86
CA ILE A 555 -8.13 34.77 -13.25
C ILE A 555 -8.00 36.31 -13.21
N ASP A 556 -7.17 36.82 -12.31
CA ASP A 556 -6.88 38.26 -12.20
C ASP A 556 -6.15 38.82 -13.42
N ASP A 557 -5.45 37.99 -14.22
CA ASP A 557 -4.80 38.37 -15.49
C ASP A 557 -5.79 38.42 -16.66
N LEU A 558 -7.04 38.00 -16.49
CA LEU A 558 -8.09 38.00 -17.54
C LEU A 558 -9.01 39.22 -17.47
N GLU A 559 -8.86 40.10 -16.48
CA GLU A 559 -9.61 41.35 -16.45
C GLU A 559 -9.17 42.31 -17.58
N PRO A 560 -10.10 43.06 -18.22
CA PRO A 560 -9.80 43.87 -19.40
C PRO A 560 -8.86 45.05 -19.16
N ASP A 561 -8.37 45.25 -17.95
CA ASP A 561 -7.50 46.38 -17.55
C ASP A 561 -6.11 45.92 -17.11
N THR A 562 -5.45 45.13 -17.92
CA THR A 562 -4.04 44.72 -17.75
C THR A 562 -3.03 45.73 -18.28
N MET A 563 -3.41 46.96 -18.53
CA MET A 563 -2.47 48.07 -18.62
C MET A 563 -2.10 48.47 -17.21
N GLY A 564 -0.90 48.06 -16.78
CA GLY A 564 -0.36 48.22 -15.44
C GLY A 564 -0.76 49.55 -14.80
N ARG A 565 -1.34 49.51 -13.63
CA ARG A 565 -1.55 50.67 -12.78
C ARG A 565 -0.18 51.29 -12.52
N GLY A 566 0.02 52.50 -13.05
CA GLY A 566 1.23 53.28 -12.78
C GLY A 566 1.43 53.35 -11.26
N GLU A 567 2.70 53.28 -10.84
CA GLU A 567 3.11 53.43 -9.45
C GLU A 567 2.38 54.59 -8.79
N SER A 568 1.47 54.35 -7.89
CA SER A 568 0.96 55.33 -6.95
C SER A 568 1.82 55.24 -5.70
N ASP A 569 2.32 56.38 -5.28
CA ASP A 569 3.32 56.65 -4.25
C ASP A 569 2.81 56.40 -2.80
N ASP A 570 1.82 55.55 -2.58
CA ASP A 570 1.28 55.21 -1.27
C ASP A 570 1.36 53.69 -1.08
N GLY A 571 2.50 53.26 -0.58
CA GLY A 571 2.85 51.85 -0.36
C GLY A 571 2.02 51.12 0.65
N LEU A 572 0.92 50.52 0.22
CA LEU A 572 0.34 49.29 0.71
C LEU A 572 -0.83 48.88 -0.18
N PRO A 573 -0.86 47.69 -0.78
CA PRO A 573 -2.02 47.23 -1.54
C PRO A 573 -3.20 46.98 -0.61
N PRO A 574 -4.46 47.31 -1.00
CA PRO A 574 -5.63 46.98 -0.23
C PRO A 574 -5.81 45.45 -0.23
N ARG A 575 -5.84 44.86 0.94
CA ARG A 575 -6.21 43.46 1.11
C ARG A 575 -7.60 43.23 0.51
N SER A 576 -7.70 42.44 -0.55
CA SER A 576 -8.97 42.03 -1.11
C SER A 576 -9.69 41.13 -0.09
N LYS A 577 -10.99 41.35 0.07
CA LYS A 577 -11.87 40.58 0.98
C LYS A 577 -12.11 39.13 0.51
N LEU A 578 -11.47 38.72 -0.58
CA LEU A 578 -11.55 37.36 -1.18
C LEU A 578 -10.52 36.39 -0.58
N THR A 579 -9.52 36.86 0.19
CA THR A 579 -8.50 36.00 0.78
C THR A 579 -8.97 35.30 2.07
N GLU A 580 -10.18 35.56 2.57
CA GLU A 580 -10.73 34.88 3.74
C GLU A 580 -11.60 33.64 3.39
N ALA A 581 -11.88 33.37 2.10
CA ALA A 581 -12.74 32.26 1.68
C ALA A 581 -12.00 31.06 1.09
N VAL A 582 -10.66 31.10 0.99
CA VAL A 582 -9.88 29.98 0.45
C VAL A 582 -9.01 29.38 1.54
N VAL A 583 -9.66 28.84 2.59
CA VAL A 583 -9.03 27.78 3.38
C VAL A 583 -9.68 26.49 2.93
N SER A 584 -8.95 25.75 2.12
CA SER A 584 -9.25 24.38 1.79
C SER A 584 -9.64 23.60 3.04
N THR A 585 -10.87 23.12 3.12
CA THR A 585 -11.29 22.11 4.08
C THR A 585 -10.83 20.72 3.63
N GLY A 586 -9.55 20.61 3.26
CA GLY A 586 -8.87 19.34 3.16
C GLY A 586 -8.77 18.75 4.57
N TYR A 587 -9.12 17.50 4.69
CA TYR A 587 -9.14 16.64 5.85
C TYR A 587 -7.98 16.92 6.83
N VAL A 588 -8.18 17.84 7.75
CA VAL A 588 -7.34 18.03 8.94
C VAL A 588 -8.21 17.71 10.14
N ARG A 589 -7.95 16.57 10.78
CA ARG A 589 -8.42 16.28 12.13
C ARG A 589 -8.24 17.53 12.98
N LYS A 590 -9.30 18.03 13.55
CA LYS A 590 -9.28 19.05 14.60
C LYS A 590 -8.44 18.54 15.77
N SER A 591 -7.15 18.85 15.78
CA SER A 591 -6.39 18.87 17.01
C SER A 591 -6.54 20.27 17.57
N THR A 592 -7.18 20.40 18.70
CA THR A 592 -7.16 21.58 19.55
C THR A 592 -5.73 21.86 19.99
N LEU A 593 -5.03 22.68 19.24
CA LEU A 593 -3.81 23.35 19.69
C LEU A 593 -4.23 24.62 20.40
N SER A 594 -4.22 24.59 21.73
CA SER A 594 -4.27 25.79 22.56
C SER A 594 -2.92 26.50 22.45
N VAL A 595 -2.93 27.70 21.89
CA VAL A 595 -1.78 28.61 21.91
C VAL A 595 -1.63 29.11 23.34
N ILE A 596 -0.53 28.72 24.00
CA ILE A 596 -0.09 29.36 25.25
C ILE A 596 0.69 30.60 24.83
N GLU A 597 0.16 31.77 25.09
CA GLU A 597 0.88 33.04 25.05
C GLU A 597 2.00 33.03 26.11
N GLY A 598 3.25 32.89 25.65
CA GLY A 598 4.46 33.06 26.43
C GLY A 598 5.21 34.29 25.96
N GLY A 599 5.31 35.27 26.82
CA GLY A 599 5.90 36.57 26.56
C GLY A 599 7.37 36.51 26.15
N LEU A 600 7.73 37.42 25.26
CA LEU A 600 9.08 37.77 24.84
C LEU A 600 9.93 38.14 26.06
N ARG A 601 11.05 37.47 26.24
CA ARG A 601 12.19 37.93 27.00
C ARG A 601 13.31 38.27 26.03
N GLU A 602 13.67 39.53 25.99
CA GLU A 602 14.91 40.03 25.40
C GLU A 602 16.10 39.33 26.02
N LEU A 603 17.04 38.89 25.18
CA LEU A 603 18.39 38.51 25.60
C LEU A 603 19.36 39.43 24.85
N GLU A 604 20.15 40.14 25.63
CA GLU A 604 21.23 41.03 25.21
C GLU A 604 22.42 40.27 24.55
N PRO A 605 23.26 40.98 23.79
CA PRO A 605 24.28 40.37 22.95
C PRO A 605 25.58 40.09 23.75
N VAL A 606 26.24 38.99 23.44
CA VAL A 606 27.61 38.67 23.94
C VAL A 606 28.62 38.91 22.82
N GLU A 607 29.65 39.68 23.18
CA GLU A 607 30.79 40.12 22.38
C GLU A 607 31.80 39.00 22.03
N HIS A 608 32.37 39.18 20.83
CA HIS A 608 33.73 39.00 20.29
C HIS A 608 34.75 37.98 20.89
N ALA A 609 35.39 37.19 20.06
CA ALA A 609 36.71 37.37 19.37
C ALA A 609 37.33 36.02 18.94
N PRO A 610 38.42 35.92 18.19
CA PRO A 610 38.87 36.61 16.99
C PRO A 610 39.34 35.67 15.83
N GLU A 611 39.60 36.30 14.69
CA GLU A 611 40.20 35.78 13.47
C GLU A 611 41.51 35.02 13.61
N ALA A 612 41.72 34.02 12.76
CA ALA A 612 43.05 33.55 12.37
C ALA A 612 43.10 33.32 10.86
N SER A 613 43.86 34.18 10.22
CA SER A 613 44.28 34.16 8.83
C SER A 613 45.16 32.95 8.51
N LEU A 614 45.05 32.39 7.32
CA LEU A 614 46.14 31.67 6.69
C LEU A 614 46.14 31.85 5.17
N GLN A 615 47.31 32.21 4.74
CA GLN A 615 47.75 32.72 3.48
C GLN A 615 47.77 31.70 2.33
N THR A 616 47.53 32.23 1.16
CA THR A 616 47.87 31.73 -0.18
C THR A 616 49.37 31.45 -0.35
N THR A 617 49.70 30.35 -1.01
CA THR A 617 50.89 30.27 -1.86
C THR A 617 50.60 29.51 -3.14
N THR A 618 50.73 30.21 -4.24
CA THR A 618 50.92 29.77 -5.61
C THR A 618 52.27 29.13 -5.82
N GLU A 619 52.38 28.10 -6.62
CA GLU A 619 53.49 27.92 -7.56
C GLU A 619 53.15 26.95 -8.69
N ALA A 620 53.47 27.38 -9.88
CA ALA A 620 53.34 26.77 -11.19
C ALA A 620 54.62 26.01 -11.59
N THR A 621 54.50 25.01 -12.42
CA THR A 621 55.41 24.57 -13.51
C THR A 621 54.80 23.27 -14.06
N GLY A 622 54.53 23.04 -15.32
CA GLY A 622 55.21 23.37 -16.57
C GLY A 622 55.49 22.09 -17.34
N THR A 623 54.99 22.06 -18.58
CA THR A 623 55.50 21.45 -19.81
C THR A 623 55.02 20.07 -20.29
N ASP A 624 54.50 20.16 -21.51
CA ASP A 624 54.65 19.34 -22.74
C ASP A 624 54.06 17.92 -22.77
N GLY A 625 53.37 17.49 -23.78
CA GLY A 625 53.16 17.89 -25.17
C GLY A 625 52.51 16.77 -25.99
N MET A 626 51.93 17.18 -27.08
CA MET A 626 51.54 16.42 -28.32
C MET A 626 50.37 15.43 -28.22
N ALA A 627 49.39 15.50 -29.01
CA ALA A 627 48.92 15.97 -30.32
C ALA A 627 47.93 14.94 -30.88
N ALA A 628 46.91 15.54 -31.49
CA ALA A 628 46.17 15.13 -32.69
C ALA A 628 44.87 14.32 -32.55
N GLY A 629 43.83 14.94 -33.10
CA GLY A 629 42.73 14.29 -33.76
C GLY A 629 41.36 14.96 -33.61
N GLU A 630 41.12 15.97 -34.44
CA GLU A 630 39.86 16.67 -34.64
C GLU A 630 38.70 15.77 -35.02
N ILE A 631 37.47 16.07 -34.56
CA ILE A 631 36.33 16.43 -35.40
C ILE A 631 35.32 17.18 -34.51
N GLY A 632 35.02 18.43 -34.91
CA GLY A 632 34.13 19.35 -34.23
C GLY A 632 32.66 19.14 -34.55
N LEU A 633 31.81 19.57 -33.63
CA LEU A 633 30.48 20.09 -33.88
C LEU A 633 30.20 21.20 -32.87
N GLY A 634 29.81 22.35 -33.40
CA GLY A 634 29.84 23.64 -32.78
C GLY A 634 28.88 23.85 -31.60
N GLU A 635 29.44 24.50 -30.60
CA GLU A 635 28.70 25.16 -29.53
C GLU A 635 28.35 26.59 -29.98
N ILE A 636 27.09 26.95 -29.83
CA ILE A 636 26.62 28.34 -29.90
C ILE A 636 26.45 28.83 -28.48
N GLU A 637 27.39 29.58 -27.99
CA GLU A 637 27.24 30.37 -26.76
C GLU A 637 26.44 31.63 -27.03
N PRO A 638 25.47 32.02 -26.19
CA PRO A 638 24.98 33.40 -26.17
C PRO A 638 25.83 34.24 -25.20
N SER A 639 26.56 35.18 -25.74
CA SER A 639 27.25 36.24 -25.00
C SER A 639 26.23 37.13 -24.27
N VAL A 640 26.34 37.18 -22.94
CA VAL A 640 25.66 38.20 -22.11
C VAL A 640 26.73 39.13 -21.56
N THR A 641 26.73 40.38 -22.00
CA THR A 641 27.50 41.45 -21.42
C THR A 641 26.98 41.86 -20.05
N PRO A 642 27.81 42.11 -19.04
CA PRO A 642 27.34 42.52 -17.74
C PRO A 642 27.02 44.02 -17.72
N VAL A 643 25.78 44.32 -17.33
CA VAL A 643 25.36 45.68 -16.93
C VAL A 643 25.59 45.82 -15.43
N GLY A 644 26.20 46.95 -15.05
CA GLY A 644 26.75 47.20 -13.74
C GLY A 644 25.75 47.15 -12.59
N THR A 645 26.23 46.61 -11.47
CA THR A 645 25.59 46.50 -10.18
C THR A 645 25.47 47.85 -9.46
N PRO A 646 24.30 48.17 -8.87
CA PRO A 646 24.21 49.17 -7.78
C PRO A 646 24.60 48.48 -6.45
N LYS A 647 25.37 49.20 -5.63
CA LYS A 647 25.81 48.78 -4.31
C LYS A 647 24.65 48.71 -3.33
N GLY A 648 24.53 47.60 -2.62
CA GLY A 648 23.98 47.52 -1.28
C GLY A 648 22.56 46.94 -1.13
N GLN A 649 22.40 45.66 -1.39
CA GLN A 649 21.41 44.82 -0.66
C GLN A 649 22.00 43.45 -0.56
N GLN A 650 22.09 42.94 0.66
CA GLN A 650 22.41 41.55 1.00
C GLN A 650 21.22 40.71 0.53
N LEU A 651 21.36 40.07 -0.64
CA LEU A 651 20.37 39.14 -1.18
C LEU A 651 20.29 37.94 -0.26
N ASP A 652 19.13 37.71 0.34
CA ASP A 652 18.83 36.56 1.13
C ASP A 652 18.85 35.33 0.21
N LEU A 653 19.87 34.50 0.37
CA LEU A 653 20.09 33.33 -0.48
C LEU A 653 18.91 32.35 -0.44
N GLU A 654 18.18 32.32 0.67
CA GLU A 654 16.97 31.48 0.83
C GLU A 654 15.84 31.97 -0.07
N TYR A 655 15.65 33.28 -0.21
CA TYR A 655 14.62 33.85 -1.07
C TYR A 655 14.88 33.56 -2.56
N VAL A 656 16.12 33.66 -3.02
CA VAL A 656 16.51 33.36 -4.41
C VAL A 656 16.32 31.88 -4.74
N VAL A 657 16.67 30.99 -3.82
CA VAL A 657 16.48 29.54 -3.99
C VAL A 657 15.00 29.16 -4.01
N GLN A 658 14.18 29.85 -3.22
CA GLN A 658 12.74 29.60 -3.17
C GLN A 658 12.03 30.13 -4.43
N GLU A 659 12.48 31.25 -4.98
CA GLU A 659 11.94 31.80 -6.21
C GLU A 659 12.34 30.96 -7.43
N GLU A 660 13.58 30.48 -7.49
CA GLU A 660 14.05 29.56 -8.53
C GLU A 660 13.31 28.22 -8.49
N ARG A 661 13.03 27.69 -7.31
CA ARG A 661 12.22 26.48 -7.12
C ARG A 661 10.79 26.70 -7.59
N SER A 662 10.19 27.83 -7.26
CA SER A 662 8.82 28.19 -7.66
C SER A 662 8.71 28.35 -9.18
N MET A 663 9.71 28.91 -9.84
CA MET A 663 9.76 29.00 -11.31
C MET A 663 9.86 27.62 -11.96
N ARG A 664 10.67 26.71 -11.40
CA ARG A 664 10.79 25.33 -11.92
C ARG A 664 9.48 24.56 -11.77
N ILE A 665 8.77 24.74 -10.67
CA ILE A 665 7.43 24.15 -10.44
C ILE A 665 6.43 24.68 -11.47
N ARG A 666 6.38 26.00 -11.70
CA ARG A 666 5.51 26.62 -12.72
C ARG A 666 5.84 26.10 -14.12
N GLN A 667 7.12 26.02 -14.48
CA GLN A 667 7.55 25.53 -15.78
C GLN A 667 7.20 24.05 -16.00
N ALA A 668 7.35 23.21 -14.96
CA ALA A 668 6.97 21.80 -15.00
C ALA A 668 5.46 21.64 -15.21
N ARG A 669 4.65 22.40 -14.47
CA ARG A 669 3.18 22.39 -14.61
C ARG A 669 2.71 22.86 -15.98
N LEU A 670 3.37 23.86 -16.58
CA LEU A 670 3.12 24.28 -17.96
C LEU A 670 3.40 23.18 -18.98
N GLN A 671 4.31 22.26 -18.67
CA GLN A 671 4.65 21.10 -19.51
C GLN A 671 3.80 19.86 -19.19
N GLY A 672 2.80 19.97 -18.28
CA GLY A 672 1.90 18.88 -17.92
C GLY A 672 2.45 17.90 -16.87
N TYR A 673 3.45 18.30 -16.09
CA TYR A 673 3.96 17.55 -14.96
C TYR A 673 3.32 17.98 -13.64
N GLU A 674 3.35 17.12 -12.62
CA GLU A 674 2.78 17.37 -11.29
C GLU A 674 3.34 18.64 -10.62
N GLY A 675 4.59 18.96 -10.89
CA GLY A 675 5.28 20.12 -10.32
C GLY A 675 6.13 19.77 -9.08
N ASP A 676 6.06 18.56 -8.57
CA ASP A 676 6.98 18.10 -7.54
C ASP A 676 8.28 17.56 -8.13
N ALA A 677 9.36 17.68 -7.35
CA ALA A 677 10.64 17.12 -7.74
C ALA A 677 10.64 15.59 -7.50
N CYS A 678 11.10 14.84 -8.48
CA CYS A 678 11.33 13.41 -8.32
C CYS A 678 12.33 13.16 -7.20
N THR A 679 11.99 12.28 -6.25
CA THR A 679 12.84 11.95 -5.11
C THR A 679 14.15 11.26 -5.49
N GLU A 680 14.18 10.62 -6.67
CA GLU A 680 15.36 9.90 -7.15
C GLU A 680 16.31 10.78 -7.98
N CYS A 681 15.80 11.56 -8.93
CA CYS A 681 16.65 12.34 -9.82
C CYS A 681 16.58 13.86 -9.62
N GLY A 682 15.65 14.35 -8.78
CA GLY A 682 15.48 15.78 -8.51
C GLY A 682 14.83 16.58 -9.64
N ASN A 683 14.45 15.96 -10.77
CA ASN A 683 13.79 16.62 -11.88
C ASN A 683 12.28 16.75 -11.62
N PHE A 684 11.70 17.83 -12.12
CA PHE A 684 10.28 18.15 -11.99
C PHE A 684 9.46 17.55 -13.15
N THR A 685 9.60 16.23 -13.37
CA THR A 685 9.01 15.51 -14.50
C THR A 685 8.16 14.33 -14.03
N LEU A 686 7.46 14.51 -12.91
CA LEU A 686 6.53 13.51 -12.39
C LEU A 686 5.20 13.58 -13.13
N VAL A 687 4.73 12.42 -13.60
CA VAL A 687 3.40 12.22 -14.22
C VAL A 687 2.63 11.17 -13.47
N ARG A 688 1.31 11.28 -13.46
CA ARG A 688 0.45 10.30 -12.81
C ARG A 688 0.33 9.03 -13.64
N ASN A 689 0.56 7.87 -13.01
CA ASN A 689 0.42 6.56 -13.61
C ASN A 689 -0.43 5.68 -12.67
N GLY A 690 -1.75 5.71 -12.87
CA GLY A 690 -2.71 5.15 -11.92
C GLY A 690 -2.73 5.95 -10.62
N THR A 691 -2.61 5.27 -9.48
CA THR A 691 -2.53 5.90 -8.15
C THR A 691 -1.12 6.36 -7.76
N CYS A 692 -0.11 6.11 -8.60
CA CYS A 692 1.30 6.43 -8.36
C CYS A 692 1.80 7.52 -9.29
N LEU A 693 2.89 8.20 -8.88
CA LEU A 693 3.62 9.13 -9.73
C LEU A 693 4.83 8.41 -10.35
N LYS A 694 5.05 8.60 -11.63
CA LYS A 694 6.22 8.11 -12.36
C LYS A 694 7.03 9.28 -12.89
N CYS A 695 8.33 9.25 -12.75
CA CYS A 695 9.23 10.25 -13.32
C CYS A 695 9.56 9.93 -14.78
N ASP A 696 9.25 10.83 -15.69
CA ASP A 696 9.57 10.69 -17.13
C ASP A 696 11.07 10.69 -17.41
N THR A 697 11.87 11.33 -16.54
CA THR A 697 13.33 11.45 -16.74
C THR A 697 14.09 10.20 -16.30
N CYS A 698 13.77 9.61 -15.15
CA CYS A 698 14.53 8.48 -14.61
C CYS A 698 13.72 7.19 -14.52
N GLY A 699 12.40 7.26 -14.75
CA GLY A 699 11.50 6.11 -14.62
C GLY A 699 11.14 5.74 -13.17
N GLY A 700 11.67 6.45 -12.17
CA GLY A 700 11.36 6.23 -10.77
C GLY A 700 9.88 6.46 -10.47
N THR A 701 9.30 5.67 -9.55
CA THR A 701 7.89 5.74 -9.19
C THR A 701 7.74 6.07 -7.70
N SER A 702 6.76 6.93 -7.35
CA SER A 702 6.43 7.20 -5.96
C SER A 702 5.39 6.19 -5.47
N GLY A 703 5.81 5.26 -4.62
CA GLY A 703 4.91 4.62 -3.67
C GLY A 703 4.05 3.45 -4.11
N CYS A 704 4.35 2.78 -5.21
CA CYS A 704 3.77 1.46 -5.50
C CYS A 704 4.89 0.46 -5.76
N SER A 705 5.32 -0.23 -4.71
CA SER A 705 6.11 -1.46 -4.85
C SER A 705 5.20 -2.67 -4.74
#